data_abc6d42e4ec5f407a18deeebd37ce125
#
_entry.id   abc6d42e4ec5f407a18deeebd37ce125
#
_cell.length_a   1.000
_cell.length_b   1.000
_cell.length_c   1.000
_cell.angle_alpha   90.00
_cell.angle_beta   90.00
_cell.angle_gamma   90.00
#
_symmetry.space_group_name_H-M   'P 1'
#
loop_
_entity.id
_entity.type
_entity.pdbx_description
1 polymer ?
#
loop_
_entity_poly.entity_id
_entity_poly.type
_entity_poly.pdbx_seq_one_letter_code
_entity_poly.pdbx_strand_id
1 'polypeptide(L)'
;MRNVGWLLAASLAVASCGESADGIGSEDLLNAGADSANWITHGRTYSEQRYSPLDLINAENVSDLGLAWFADMDTARGQEATPLVIDGKLYLTTAWSKVKAFDAATGAPLWEFDPEVPGETAVKACCDVVNRGLATWGDKLYFGTLDGRLIALDRETGELAWEKVTVDQSQSYTITGAPRIIDGKVLIGNGGAEFGVRGYIAAYDANDGDELWRFYTVPDGAEDESTPEYLKAAAETWNTEVLAGNDAIGGGGTVWDSMAYDPELDLLYFGVGNGAPWNRAYRSPGEDGRGEGDNLYLSSIVAVRPDTGEYVWHYQTTPGETWDYTATQHIVLADMEIKGAQRKVLMQAPKNGFFYVLDRETGEFISGEEYIPLTWASGIDENGRPIENPEARIDRTGKPAMIMPGPLGGHNWHPMAYHPGENLVYIPAFEAAWIYSPQADWKPDRARGFNVGMDMAANDIPADLGIRRMLEGTISGKLLAWDPVAQEARWAVDHPGPWNGGVLATGGRLVLQGNQSSTLNAYDAATGSELWSFAAQTGIVAPPITYAVDGEQYIAVLAGWGGAFSTSTDGGLINKDGAVRNISRLLVFKLGGEASLPDLPDLFEMPLDPPTSRASADVIASGGTNYARYCAICHGPAAVGSNYLPDLRRSGALSNRATWEMIVHDGALSDNGMVGFAESMSKEEIEAVRAYVIHRANEDKALEEG
;
A
#
# COMPACT_ATOMS: atom_id res chain seq x y z
N MET A 1 -19.42 -60.51 57.72
CA MET A 1 -19.59 -60.28 56.27
C MET A 1 -19.83 -58.78 56.13
N ARG A 2 -18.78 -58.02 55.72
CA ARG A 2 -18.78 -56.56 55.67
C ARG A 2 -18.89 -56.12 54.22
N ASN A 3 -19.97 -55.36 53.91
CA ASN A 3 -20.15 -54.70 52.62
C ASN A 3 -19.36 -53.37 52.66
N VAL A 4 -18.43 -53.23 51.71
CA VAL A 4 -17.71 -51.96 51.47
C VAL A 4 -18.40 -51.28 50.27
N GLY A 5 -19.05 -50.16 50.53
CA GLY A 5 -19.62 -49.29 49.49
C GLY A 5 -18.55 -48.32 48.98
N TRP A 6 -18.40 -48.24 47.67
CA TRP A 6 -17.57 -47.21 47.00
C TRP A 6 -18.43 -46.04 46.70
N LEU A 7 -18.07 -44.88 47.30
CA LEU A 7 -18.61 -43.57 46.91
C LEU A 7 -17.72 -43.04 45.76
N LEU A 8 -18.32 -42.87 44.58
CA LEU A 8 -17.75 -42.07 43.50
C LEU A 8 -18.01 -40.58 43.79
N ALA A 9 -16.98 -39.83 44.06
CA ALA A 9 -17.02 -38.36 44.10
C ALA A 9 -16.84 -37.87 42.66
N ALA A 10 -17.90 -37.31 42.07
CA ALA A 10 -17.84 -36.57 40.84
C ALA A 10 -17.32 -35.15 41.14
N SER A 11 -16.08 -34.86 40.73
CA SER A 11 -15.55 -33.49 40.77
C SER A 11 -16.12 -32.72 39.58
N LEU A 12 -17.06 -31.80 39.81
CA LEU A 12 -17.39 -30.75 38.85
C LEU A 12 -16.20 -29.79 38.80
N ALA A 13 -15.48 -29.82 37.67
CA ALA A 13 -14.60 -28.74 37.31
C ALA A 13 -15.50 -27.57 36.86
N VAL A 14 -15.64 -26.56 37.69
CA VAL A 14 -16.15 -25.25 37.30
C VAL A 14 -15.02 -24.61 36.51
N ALA A 15 -15.18 -24.53 35.18
CA ALA A 15 -14.37 -23.67 34.37
C ALA A 15 -14.68 -22.23 34.81
N SER A 16 -13.78 -21.66 35.56
CA SER A 16 -13.73 -20.22 35.84
C SER A 16 -13.35 -19.57 34.50
N CYS A 17 -14.30 -18.91 33.84
CA CYS A 17 -13.95 -17.83 32.92
C CYS A 17 -13.28 -16.74 33.76
N GLY A 18 -11.97 -16.78 33.87
CA GLY A 18 -11.20 -15.65 34.34
C GLY A 18 -11.26 -14.59 33.22
N GLU A 19 -11.92 -13.45 33.51
CA GLU A 19 -11.59 -12.23 32.80
C GLU A 19 -10.08 -12.03 32.93
N SER A 20 -9.34 -12.03 31.80
CA SER A 20 -7.92 -11.70 31.81
C SER A 20 -7.81 -10.21 32.15
N ALA A 21 -7.30 -9.93 33.34
CA ALA A 21 -7.14 -8.56 33.84
C ALA A 21 -6.01 -7.78 33.10
N ASP A 22 -5.39 -8.34 32.08
CA ASP A 22 -4.12 -7.83 31.52
C ASP A 22 -4.12 -7.57 29.99
N GLY A 23 -5.28 -7.38 29.32
CA GLY A 23 -5.33 -6.98 27.90
C GLY A 23 -4.82 -8.05 26.90
N ILE A 24 -4.61 -7.67 25.63
CA ILE A 24 -4.12 -8.57 24.57
C ILE A 24 -2.62 -8.84 24.73
N GLY A 25 -2.23 -10.11 24.93
CA GLY A 25 -0.84 -10.53 25.10
C GLY A 25 -0.32 -11.47 24.02
N SER A 26 0.90 -12.00 24.21
CA SER A 26 1.52 -12.94 23.27
C SER A 26 0.64 -14.17 23.03
N GLU A 27 -0.01 -14.70 24.05
CA GLU A 27 -0.84 -15.89 23.93
C GLU A 27 -2.07 -15.63 23.04
N ASP A 28 -2.71 -14.47 23.16
CA ASP A 28 -3.86 -14.09 22.33
C ASP A 28 -3.46 -13.94 20.85
N LEU A 29 -2.33 -13.27 20.60
CA LEU A 29 -1.82 -13.08 19.23
C LEU A 29 -1.37 -14.40 18.59
N LEU A 30 -0.72 -15.29 19.36
CA LEU A 30 -0.34 -16.64 18.88
C LEU A 30 -1.57 -17.51 18.59
N ASN A 31 -2.63 -17.37 19.38
CA ASN A 31 -3.87 -18.14 19.27
C ASN A 31 -4.97 -17.40 18.51
N ALA A 32 -4.68 -16.28 17.85
CA ALA A 32 -5.66 -15.49 17.08
C ALA A 32 -6.45 -16.33 16.04
N GLY A 33 -5.84 -17.41 15.55
CA GLY A 33 -6.49 -18.37 14.66
C GLY A 33 -7.67 -19.12 15.29
N ALA A 34 -7.63 -19.36 16.60
CA ALA A 34 -8.69 -20.04 17.34
C ALA A 34 -9.84 -19.09 17.76
N ASP A 35 -9.57 -17.80 17.89
CA ASP A 35 -10.57 -16.77 18.13
C ASP A 35 -11.20 -16.32 16.83
N SER A 36 -12.38 -16.86 16.53
CA SER A 36 -13.12 -16.50 15.31
C SER A 36 -13.94 -15.22 15.47
N ALA A 37 -14.21 -14.75 16.68
CA ALA A 37 -15.05 -13.58 16.96
C ALA A 37 -14.31 -12.27 16.71
N ASN A 38 -13.02 -12.23 16.99
CA ASN A 38 -12.21 -11.03 16.89
C ASN A 38 -11.34 -10.99 15.61
N TRP A 39 -10.82 -9.79 15.29
CA TRP A 39 -9.83 -9.54 14.26
C TRP A 39 -8.71 -8.67 14.86
N ILE A 40 -7.74 -9.29 15.51
CA ILE A 40 -6.78 -8.61 16.42
C ILE A 40 -5.42 -8.28 15.78
N THR A 41 -5.15 -8.74 14.54
CA THR A 41 -3.96 -8.35 13.78
C THR A 41 -4.34 -7.98 12.36
N HIS A 42 -3.45 -7.31 11.63
CA HIS A 42 -3.69 -6.87 10.26
C HIS A 42 -4.17 -7.98 9.33
N GLY A 43 -3.50 -9.14 9.31
CA GLY A 43 -3.87 -10.30 8.50
C GLY A 43 -4.70 -11.35 9.24
N ARG A 44 -5.29 -11.01 10.39
CA ARG A 44 -6.03 -11.83 11.34
C ARG A 44 -5.14 -12.76 12.19
N THR A 45 -4.07 -13.28 11.66
CA THR A 45 -3.05 -14.09 12.35
C THR A 45 -1.66 -13.64 11.91
N TYR A 46 -0.63 -14.07 12.60
CA TYR A 46 0.76 -13.82 12.22
C TYR A 46 1.15 -14.38 10.85
N SER A 47 0.40 -15.38 10.34
CA SER A 47 0.60 -15.93 8.98
C SER A 47 0.08 -15.02 7.88
N GLU A 48 -0.63 -13.94 8.22
CA GLU A 48 -1.18 -12.94 7.29
C GLU A 48 -2.09 -13.54 6.20
N GLN A 49 -2.79 -14.65 6.49
CA GLN A 49 -3.61 -15.36 5.49
C GLN A 49 -4.90 -14.62 5.12
N ARG A 50 -5.37 -13.68 5.93
CA ARG A 50 -6.66 -13.00 5.77
C ARG A 50 -7.82 -13.97 5.53
N TYR A 51 -7.76 -15.09 6.25
CA TYR A 51 -8.76 -16.13 6.28
C TYR A 51 -9.44 -16.15 7.66
N SER A 52 -10.76 -16.12 7.68
CA SER A 52 -11.56 -16.32 8.88
C SER A 52 -12.30 -17.66 8.82
N PRO A 53 -12.28 -18.51 9.85
CA PRO A 53 -13.04 -19.74 9.88
C PRO A 53 -14.55 -19.54 10.07
N LEU A 54 -15.02 -18.30 10.26
CA LEU A 54 -16.46 -18.01 10.35
C LEU A 54 -17.20 -18.44 9.09
N ASP A 55 -18.36 -19.10 9.27
CA ASP A 55 -19.17 -19.71 8.22
C ASP A 55 -20.69 -19.44 8.36
N LEU A 56 -21.11 -18.60 9.30
CA LEU A 56 -22.51 -18.21 9.46
C LEU A 56 -23.02 -17.46 8.22
N ILE A 57 -22.17 -16.61 7.61
CA ILE A 57 -22.36 -16.05 6.28
C ILE A 57 -21.60 -16.94 5.31
N ASN A 58 -22.30 -17.55 4.36
CA ASN A 58 -21.75 -18.57 3.48
C ASN A 58 -22.36 -18.50 2.07
N ALA A 59 -21.86 -19.33 1.16
CA ALA A 59 -22.29 -19.35 -0.23
C ALA A 59 -23.79 -19.62 -0.45
N GLU A 60 -24.48 -20.24 0.53
CA GLU A 60 -25.91 -20.56 0.40
C GLU A 60 -26.81 -19.41 0.86
N ASN A 61 -26.33 -18.53 1.76
CA ASN A 61 -27.15 -17.47 2.37
C ASN A 61 -26.63 -16.04 2.15
N VAL A 62 -25.48 -15.87 1.48
CA VAL A 62 -24.89 -14.54 1.24
C VAL A 62 -25.82 -13.61 0.44
N SER A 63 -26.78 -14.15 -0.31
CA SER A 63 -27.83 -13.36 -0.98
C SER A 63 -28.69 -12.54 -0.02
N ASP A 64 -28.77 -12.94 1.27
CA ASP A 64 -29.50 -12.24 2.32
C ASP A 64 -28.64 -11.22 3.09
N LEU A 65 -27.37 -11.03 2.68
CA LEU A 65 -26.45 -10.07 3.27
C LEU A 65 -26.92 -8.64 2.94
N GLY A 66 -27.10 -7.84 3.98
CA GLY A 66 -27.50 -6.45 3.84
C GLY A 66 -26.68 -5.52 4.73
N LEU A 67 -26.74 -4.22 4.47
CA LEU A 67 -26.06 -3.19 5.27
C LEU A 67 -26.67 -3.17 6.69
N ALA A 68 -25.86 -3.43 7.71
CA ALA A 68 -26.28 -3.33 9.10
C ALA A 68 -26.25 -1.88 9.57
N TRP A 69 -25.13 -1.21 9.32
CA TRP A 69 -24.91 0.20 9.62
C TRP A 69 -23.74 0.75 8.79
N PHE A 70 -23.59 2.07 8.77
CA PHE A 70 -22.43 2.74 8.17
C PHE A 70 -22.06 3.99 8.98
N ALA A 71 -20.82 4.45 8.79
CA ALA A 71 -20.36 5.73 9.33
C ALA A 71 -19.60 6.51 8.26
N ASP A 72 -19.94 7.77 8.05
CA ASP A 72 -19.20 8.66 7.18
C ASP A 72 -17.89 9.08 7.86
N MET A 73 -16.78 9.10 7.09
CA MET A 73 -15.50 9.61 7.55
C MET A 73 -15.37 11.09 7.20
N ASP A 74 -14.69 11.87 8.05
CA ASP A 74 -14.54 13.33 7.87
C ASP A 74 -13.47 13.69 6.84
N THR A 75 -13.43 12.97 5.74
CA THR A 75 -12.42 13.16 4.70
C THR A 75 -12.93 12.72 3.33
N ALA A 76 -12.44 13.38 2.29
CA ALA A 76 -12.58 12.92 0.91
C ALA A 76 -11.32 12.19 0.40
N ARG A 77 -10.34 11.90 1.29
CA ARG A 77 -9.13 11.16 0.92
C ARG A 77 -9.39 9.65 0.89
N GLY A 78 -8.52 8.91 0.19
CA GLY A 78 -8.61 7.46 0.09
C GLY A 78 -8.56 6.73 1.43
N GLN A 79 -9.24 5.61 1.51
CA GLN A 79 -9.27 4.75 2.69
C GLN A 79 -8.57 3.43 2.39
N GLU A 80 -7.46 3.13 3.11
CA GLU A 80 -6.63 1.95 2.86
C GLU A 80 -6.54 1.00 4.06
N ALA A 81 -7.11 1.38 5.21
CA ALA A 81 -6.89 0.67 6.46
C ALA A 81 -7.62 -0.67 6.56
N THR A 82 -6.95 -1.65 7.20
CA THR A 82 -7.61 -2.82 7.78
C THR A 82 -8.09 -2.46 9.19
N PRO A 83 -9.40 -2.52 9.49
CA PRO A 83 -9.89 -2.35 10.85
C PRO A 83 -9.47 -3.50 11.78
N LEU A 84 -9.38 -3.23 13.09
CA LEU A 84 -9.31 -4.26 14.12
C LEU A 84 -10.66 -4.37 14.83
N VAL A 85 -11.01 -5.57 15.27
CA VAL A 85 -12.16 -5.80 16.14
C VAL A 85 -11.72 -6.59 17.36
N ILE A 86 -11.99 -6.02 18.55
CA ILE A 86 -11.58 -6.56 19.84
C ILE A 86 -12.75 -6.38 20.80
N ASP A 87 -13.26 -7.49 21.33
CA ASP A 87 -14.33 -7.49 22.33
C ASP A 87 -15.56 -6.64 21.97
N GLY A 88 -16.02 -6.76 20.71
CA GLY A 88 -17.18 -6.04 20.19
C GLY A 88 -16.95 -4.55 19.89
N LYS A 89 -15.71 -4.08 19.90
CA LYS A 89 -15.33 -2.71 19.50
C LYS A 89 -14.49 -2.76 18.24
N LEU A 90 -14.79 -1.86 17.28
CA LEU A 90 -14.11 -1.73 16.01
C LEU A 90 -13.22 -0.49 16.03
N TYR A 91 -11.96 -0.67 15.68
CA TYR A 91 -10.94 0.37 15.64
C TYR A 91 -10.36 0.48 14.23
N LEU A 92 -10.16 1.70 13.75
CA LEU A 92 -9.59 1.94 12.43
C LEU A 92 -8.78 3.24 12.37
N THR A 93 -7.88 3.31 11.41
CA THR A 93 -7.24 4.56 10.99
C THR A 93 -7.91 5.09 9.73
N THR A 94 -7.84 6.41 9.54
CA THR A 94 -8.26 7.09 8.31
C THR A 94 -7.11 7.91 7.73
N ALA A 95 -7.35 8.62 6.63
CA ALA A 95 -6.42 9.59 6.10
C ALA A 95 -5.94 10.59 7.19
N TRP A 96 -4.70 11.08 7.06
CA TRP A 96 -4.02 11.90 8.06
C TRP A 96 -3.73 11.17 9.38
N SER A 97 -3.74 9.82 9.34
CA SER A 97 -3.48 8.96 10.50
C SER A 97 -4.41 9.18 11.69
N LYS A 98 -5.64 9.68 11.46
CA LYS A 98 -6.66 9.80 12.51
C LYS A 98 -7.17 8.42 12.91
N VAL A 99 -7.51 8.24 14.18
CA VAL A 99 -8.03 6.98 14.72
C VAL A 99 -9.48 7.17 15.18
N LYS A 100 -10.33 6.20 14.86
CA LYS A 100 -11.74 6.18 15.30
C LYS A 100 -12.09 4.82 15.91
N ALA A 101 -12.96 4.84 16.91
CA ALA A 101 -13.51 3.64 17.54
C ALA A 101 -15.04 3.65 17.50
N PHE A 102 -15.60 2.48 17.25
CA PHE A 102 -17.05 2.26 17.16
C PHE A 102 -17.46 1.01 17.95
N ASP A 103 -18.69 0.99 18.43
CA ASP A 103 -19.35 -0.26 18.79
C ASP A 103 -19.55 -1.09 17.51
N ALA A 104 -19.00 -2.31 17.50
CA ALA A 104 -18.91 -3.10 16.27
C ALA A 104 -20.27 -3.65 15.79
N ALA A 105 -21.26 -3.79 16.69
CA ALA A 105 -22.60 -4.28 16.34
C ALA A 105 -23.52 -3.15 15.85
N THR A 106 -23.41 -1.96 16.43
CA THR A 106 -24.38 -0.87 16.23
C THR A 106 -23.85 0.32 15.44
N GLY A 107 -22.52 0.47 15.32
CA GLY A 107 -21.88 1.63 14.72
C GLY A 107 -21.89 2.89 15.59
N ALA A 108 -22.27 2.79 16.84
CA ALA A 108 -22.22 3.93 17.76
C ALA A 108 -20.76 4.39 17.93
N PRO A 109 -20.44 5.69 17.69
CA PRO A 109 -19.09 6.18 17.88
C PRO A 109 -18.72 6.15 19.36
N LEU A 110 -17.52 5.68 19.69
CA LEU A 110 -16.99 5.60 21.04
C LEU A 110 -16.04 6.75 21.33
N TRP A 111 -15.01 6.91 20.52
CA TRP A 111 -14.04 7.99 20.61
C TRP A 111 -13.31 8.21 19.28
N GLU A 112 -12.61 9.33 19.18
CA GLU A 112 -11.77 9.72 18.04
C GLU A 112 -10.49 10.37 18.55
N PHE A 113 -9.37 10.13 17.85
CA PHE A 113 -8.09 10.78 18.09
C PHE A 113 -7.53 11.35 16.78
N ASP A 114 -7.16 12.64 16.80
CA ASP A 114 -6.47 13.32 15.71
C ASP A 114 -5.02 13.60 16.12
N PRO A 115 -4.02 13.00 15.45
CA PRO A 115 -2.60 13.26 15.77
C PRO A 115 -2.12 14.63 15.32
N GLU A 116 -2.97 15.45 14.70
CA GLU A 116 -2.66 16.80 14.20
C GLU A 116 -1.42 16.81 13.28
N VAL A 117 -1.37 15.88 12.31
CA VAL A 117 -0.29 15.84 11.33
C VAL A 117 -0.24 17.16 10.54
N PRO A 118 0.92 17.86 10.50
CA PRO A 118 1.02 19.13 9.79
C PRO A 118 0.66 18.98 8.30
N GLY A 119 -0.17 19.89 7.77
CA GLY A 119 -0.63 19.84 6.36
C GLY A 119 0.53 19.79 5.36
N GLU A 120 1.63 20.48 5.64
CA GLU A 120 2.84 20.48 4.82
C GLU A 120 3.51 19.10 4.68
N THR A 121 3.16 18.12 5.52
CA THR A 121 3.67 16.74 5.42
C THR A 121 3.17 16.04 4.15
N ALA A 122 2.03 16.43 3.59
CA ALA A 122 1.43 15.80 2.43
C ALA A 122 2.38 15.70 1.22
N VAL A 123 3.27 16.69 1.02
CA VAL A 123 4.21 16.68 -0.13
C VAL A 123 5.39 15.72 0.04
N LYS A 124 5.57 15.15 1.25
CA LYS A 124 6.57 14.11 1.53
C LYS A 124 6.03 12.70 1.23
N ALA A 125 4.73 12.58 0.95
CA ALA A 125 4.05 11.32 0.66
C ALA A 125 3.81 11.18 -0.84
N CYS A 126 4.32 10.09 -1.46
CA CYS A 126 4.12 9.82 -2.88
C CYS A 126 2.66 9.47 -3.23
N CYS A 127 1.91 8.99 -2.25
CA CYS A 127 0.74 8.15 -2.50
C CYS A 127 -0.47 8.61 -1.68
N ASP A 128 -0.64 9.92 -1.51
CA ASP A 128 -1.64 10.56 -0.65
C ASP A 128 -1.36 10.37 0.86
N VAL A 129 -2.21 10.95 1.69
CA VAL A 129 -2.10 11.00 3.16
C VAL A 129 -2.74 9.78 3.82
N VAL A 130 -2.49 8.62 3.28
CA VAL A 130 -3.09 7.34 3.66
C VAL A 130 -2.50 6.75 4.94
N ASN A 131 -3.25 5.85 5.57
CA ASN A 131 -2.80 5.00 6.68
C ASN A 131 -3.46 3.62 6.55
N ARG A 132 -2.70 2.52 6.78
CA ARG A 132 -3.15 1.15 6.51
C ARG A 132 -3.58 0.37 7.74
N GLY A 133 -3.54 0.99 8.94
CA GLY A 133 -4.13 0.36 10.12
C GLY A 133 -3.33 0.47 11.41
N LEU A 134 -3.80 -0.29 12.38
CA LEU A 134 -3.40 -0.32 13.77
C LEU A 134 -2.80 -1.68 14.14
N ALA A 135 -2.09 -1.72 15.27
CA ALA A 135 -1.80 -2.94 16.01
C ALA A 135 -2.25 -2.78 17.47
N THR A 136 -2.36 -3.89 18.21
CA THR A 136 -2.79 -3.88 19.62
C THR A 136 -1.88 -4.74 20.48
N TRP A 137 -1.64 -4.26 21.73
CA TRP A 137 -0.92 -4.98 22.75
C TRP A 137 -1.30 -4.44 24.13
N GLY A 138 -1.56 -5.32 25.09
CA GLY A 138 -2.07 -4.92 26.39
C GLY A 138 -3.43 -4.23 26.25
N ASP A 139 -3.52 -3.07 26.84
CA ASP A 139 -4.67 -2.17 26.82
C ASP A 139 -4.53 -1.05 25.75
N LYS A 140 -3.57 -1.16 24.82
CA LYS A 140 -3.22 -0.07 23.90
C LYS A 140 -3.40 -0.43 22.42
N LEU A 141 -3.56 0.64 21.63
CA LEU A 141 -3.49 0.63 20.15
C LEU A 141 -2.24 1.39 19.72
N TYR A 142 -1.60 0.91 18.65
CA TYR A 142 -0.36 1.48 18.13
C TYR A 142 -0.52 1.78 16.63
N PHE A 143 -0.01 2.92 16.18
CA PHE A 143 -0.01 3.29 14.77
C PHE A 143 1.12 4.27 14.46
N GLY A 144 1.59 4.22 13.20
CA GLY A 144 2.50 5.22 12.66
C GLY A 144 1.74 6.42 12.10
N THR A 145 2.33 7.60 12.16
CA THR A 145 1.77 8.80 11.54
C THR A 145 2.56 9.20 10.30
N LEU A 146 1.91 9.91 9.39
CA LEU A 146 2.52 10.34 8.13
C LEU A 146 3.80 11.19 8.35
N ASP A 147 3.90 11.94 9.44
CA ASP A 147 5.06 12.75 9.81
C ASP A 147 6.14 11.99 10.60
N GLY A 148 6.05 10.65 10.67
CA GLY A 148 7.09 9.79 11.22
C GLY A 148 7.09 9.65 12.74
N ARG A 149 5.93 9.80 13.39
CA ARG A 149 5.75 9.44 14.80
C ARG A 149 5.17 8.04 14.93
N LEU A 150 5.52 7.34 16.01
CA LEU A 150 4.83 6.16 16.52
C LEU A 150 4.03 6.58 17.75
N ILE A 151 2.74 6.26 17.77
CA ILE A 151 1.79 6.68 18.81
C ILE A 151 1.14 5.45 19.43
N ALA A 152 1.02 5.45 20.76
CA ALA A 152 0.21 4.52 21.54
C ALA A 152 -0.96 5.24 22.19
N LEU A 153 -2.17 4.69 22.04
CA LEU A 153 -3.40 5.17 22.67
C LEU A 153 -3.93 4.13 23.65
N ASP A 154 -4.54 4.58 24.73
CA ASP A 154 -5.41 3.72 25.53
C ASP A 154 -6.59 3.26 24.67
N ARG A 155 -6.82 1.95 24.58
CA ARG A 155 -7.81 1.35 23.69
C ARG A 155 -9.25 1.69 24.06
N GLU A 156 -9.53 1.85 25.38
CA GLU A 156 -10.88 2.11 25.88
C GLU A 156 -11.29 3.58 25.72
N THR A 157 -10.34 4.50 25.92
CA THR A 157 -10.64 5.93 25.99
C THR A 157 -10.17 6.73 24.77
N GLY A 158 -9.22 6.21 24.00
CA GLY A 158 -8.54 6.95 22.93
C GLY A 158 -7.54 7.99 23.43
N GLU A 159 -7.27 8.03 24.74
CA GLU A 159 -6.29 8.97 25.31
C GLU A 159 -4.86 8.58 24.93
N LEU A 160 -4.01 9.59 24.70
CA LEU A 160 -2.59 9.41 24.38
C LEU A 160 -1.87 8.77 25.57
N ALA A 161 -1.31 7.57 25.37
CA ALA A 161 -0.45 6.93 26.35
C ALA A 161 1.01 7.41 26.20
N TRP A 162 1.53 7.37 24.97
CA TRP A 162 2.85 7.91 24.63
C TRP A 162 2.98 8.17 23.11
N GLU A 163 3.92 9.00 22.73
CA GLU A 163 4.33 9.21 21.34
C GLU A 163 5.86 9.33 21.23
N LYS A 164 6.41 8.86 20.10
CA LYS A 164 7.85 8.94 19.79
C LYS A 164 8.03 9.37 18.35
N VAL A 165 8.95 10.33 18.12
CA VAL A 165 9.45 10.63 16.79
C VAL A 165 10.47 9.56 16.43
N THR A 166 10.23 8.82 15.34
CA THR A 166 11.03 7.66 14.92
C THR A 166 12.01 7.98 13.79
N VAL A 167 11.89 9.16 13.20
CA VAL A 167 12.66 9.61 12.01
C VAL A 167 13.20 11.01 12.20
N ASP A 168 14.14 11.39 11.35
CA ASP A 168 14.53 12.80 11.20
C ASP A 168 13.44 13.53 10.38
N GLN A 169 12.57 14.28 11.06
CA GLN A 169 11.46 15.01 10.43
C GLN A 169 11.90 16.13 9.48
N SER A 170 13.19 16.54 9.49
CA SER A 170 13.74 17.46 8.50
C SER A 170 13.87 16.82 7.12
N GLN A 171 13.88 15.49 7.04
CA GLN A 171 13.87 14.71 5.80
C GLN A 171 12.46 14.27 5.44
N SER A 172 12.32 13.64 4.27
CA SER A 172 11.02 13.25 3.73
C SER A 172 10.63 11.81 4.10
N TYR A 173 10.88 11.40 5.35
CA TYR A 173 10.37 10.15 5.89
C TYR A 173 8.86 10.22 6.11
N THR A 174 8.15 9.13 5.80
CA THR A 174 6.73 8.97 6.09
C THR A 174 6.47 7.57 6.66
N ILE A 175 5.37 7.39 7.38
CA ILE A 175 4.88 6.07 7.80
C ILE A 175 3.44 5.95 7.39
N THR A 176 3.14 4.96 6.55
CA THR A 176 1.79 4.66 6.03
C THR A 176 1.36 3.23 6.33
N GLY A 177 2.30 2.32 6.58
CA GLY A 177 2.06 0.91 6.88
C GLY A 177 1.50 0.67 8.27
N ALA A 178 0.70 -0.36 8.43
CA ALA A 178 0.23 -0.83 9.73
C ALA A 178 1.38 -1.49 10.49
N PRO A 179 1.61 -1.16 11.78
CA PRO A 179 2.61 -1.86 12.58
C PRO A 179 2.23 -3.34 12.79
N ARG A 180 3.26 -4.15 13.14
CA ARG A 180 3.04 -5.49 13.69
C ARG A 180 3.58 -5.53 15.12
N ILE A 181 3.02 -6.40 15.94
CA ILE A 181 3.51 -6.57 17.33
C ILE A 181 3.87 -8.02 17.56
N ILE A 182 5.08 -8.24 18.04
CA ILE A 182 5.60 -9.56 18.41
C ILE A 182 6.17 -9.43 19.82
N ASP A 183 5.56 -10.13 20.77
CA ASP A 183 6.02 -10.22 22.15
C ASP A 183 6.37 -8.84 22.77
N GLY A 184 5.41 -7.89 22.68
CA GLY A 184 5.57 -6.52 23.21
C GLY A 184 6.51 -5.60 22.44
N LYS A 185 6.93 -5.99 21.23
CA LYS A 185 7.75 -5.18 20.32
C LYS A 185 6.88 -4.67 19.17
N VAL A 186 6.78 -3.36 19.03
CA VAL A 186 6.08 -2.69 17.94
C VAL A 186 7.04 -2.53 16.76
N LEU A 187 6.73 -3.17 15.63
CA LEU A 187 7.55 -3.21 14.44
C LEU A 187 6.99 -2.26 13.39
N ILE A 188 7.80 -1.34 12.92
CA ILE A 188 7.46 -0.42 11.84
C ILE A 188 8.66 -0.17 10.92
N GLY A 189 8.38 0.11 9.66
CA GLY A 189 9.35 0.63 8.70
C GLY A 189 8.98 2.05 8.27
N ASN A 190 9.52 2.47 7.12
CA ASN A 190 9.32 3.82 6.59
C ASN A 190 8.98 3.82 5.11
N GLY A 191 8.35 4.90 4.64
CA GLY A 191 8.22 5.35 3.26
C GLY A 191 9.14 6.54 2.96
N GLY A 192 9.06 7.05 1.71
CA GLY A 192 9.79 8.25 1.29
C GLY A 192 11.01 7.99 0.38
N ALA A 193 11.14 6.79 -0.20
CA ALA A 193 12.27 6.42 -1.06
C ALA A 193 12.56 7.47 -2.13
N GLU A 194 11.55 7.86 -2.91
CA GLU A 194 11.66 8.81 -4.03
C GLU A 194 12.02 10.23 -3.60
N PHE A 195 11.89 10.51 -2.31
CA PHE A 195 12.25 11.80 -1.70
C PHE A 195 13.64 11.77 -1.04
N GLY A 196 14.41 10.72 -1.27
CA GLY A 196 15.82 10.61 -0.93
C GLY A 196 16.12 10.14 0.49
N VAL A 197 15.26 9.29 1.07
CA VAL A 197 15.49 8.70 2.40
C VAL A 197 16.00 7.26 2.31
N ARG A 198 16.66 6.83 3.39
CA ARG A 198 17.19 5.47 3.57
C ARG A 198 16.15 4.57 4.20
N GLY A 199 15.97 3.37 3.64
CA GLY A 199 15.04 2.36 4.14
C GLY A 199 15.51 1.68 5.42
N TYR A 200 14.55 1.39 6.32
CA TYR A 200 14.77 0.61 7.53
C TYR A 200 13.48 -0.09 8.00
N ILE A 201 13.65 -1.05 8.90
CA ILE A 201 12.64 -1.53 9.84
C ILE A 201 13.21 -1.40 11.26
N ALA A 202 12.38 -1.07 12.24
CA ALA A 202 12.78 -0.96 13.63
C ALA A 202 11.73 -1.54 14.57
N ALA A 203 12.18 -2.01 15.74
CA ALA A 203 11.35 -2.45 16.84
C ALA A 203 11.41 -1.45 17.99
N TYR A 204 10.24 -1.20 18.58
CA TYR A 204 10.07 -0.31 19.73
C TYR A 204 9.38 -1.04 20.87
N ASP A 205 9.75 -0.76 22.12
CA ASP A 205 9.07 -1.31 23.29
C ASP A 205 7.64 -0.79 23.35
N ALA A 206 6.67 -1.69 23.46
CA ALA A 206 5.24 -1.34 23.51
C ALA A 206 4.85 -0.51 24.76
N ASN A 207 5.63 -0.58 25.84
CA ASN A 207 5.31 0.12 27.09
C ASN A 207 5.65 1.60 27.02
N ASP A 208 6.78 1.97 26.43
CA ASP A 208 7.30 3.34 26.48
C ASP A 208 7.78 3.91 25.15
N GLY A 209 7.81 3.06 24.07
CA GLY A 209 8.21 3.46 22.72
C GLY A 209 9.72 3.62 22.54
N ASP A 210 10.55 3.12 23.47
CA ASP A 210 12.00 3.16 23.28
C ASP A 210 12.43 2.21 22.16
N GLU A 211 13.34 2.68 21.28
CA GLU A 211 13.85 1.88 20.18
C GLU A 211 14.73 0.74 20.71
N LEU A 212 14.37 -0.50 20.38
CA LEU A 212 15.10 -1.71 20.79
C LEU A 212 16.19 -2.08 19.79
N TRP A 213 15.85 -2.02 18.50
CA TRP A 213 16.80 -2.27 17.41
C TRP A 213 16.30 -1.64 16.10
N ARG A 214 17.25 -1.42 15.17
CA ARG A 214 16.98 -0.96 13.81
C ARG A 214 17.80 -1.72 12.80
N PHE A 215 17.16 -2.19 11.74
CA PHE A 215 17.75 -2.85 10.60
C PHE A 215 17.66 -1.96 9.36
N TYR A 216 18.80 -1.48 8.85
CA TYR A 216 18.85 -0.75 7.60
C TYR A 216 18.86 -1.69 6.42
N THR A 217 18.05 -1.39 5.39
CA THR A 217 17.87 -2.25 4.21
C THR A 217 18.84 -1.93 3.06
N VAL A 218 19.50 -0.79 3.13
CA VAL A 218 20.51 -0.35 2.14
C VAL A 218 21.73 0.23 2.84
N PRO A 219 22.94 0.12 2.25
CA PRO A 219 24.15 0.74 2.80
C PRO A 219 24.07 2.26 2.69
N ASP A 220 24.97 2.99 3.36
CA ASP A 220 25.09 4.45 3.27
C ASP A 220 26.38 4.91 2.59
N GLY A 221 27.25 3.97 2.24
CA GLY A 221 28.54 4.26 1.61
C GLY A 221 29.62 4.69 2.59
N ALA A 222 29.36 4.58 3.89
CA ALA A 222 30.30 4.93 4.95
C ALA A 222 30.63 3.74 5.86
N GLU A 223 30.52 2.50 5.32
CA GLU A 223 30.73 1.27 6.05
C GLU A 223 32.14 1.19 6.63
N ASP A 224 32.23 0.84 7.91
CA ASP A 224 33.46 0.68 8.67
C ASP A 224 33.52 -0.67 9.44
N GLU A 225 34.49 -0.81 10.36
CA GLU A 225 34.65 -2.04 11.16
C GLU A 225 33.43 -2.32 12.06
N SER A 226 32.67 -1.30 12.47
CA SER A 226 31.49 -1.44 13.33
C SER A 226 30.21 -1.76 12.57
N THR A 227 30.21 -1.61 11.25
CA THR A 227 29.05 -1.89 10.39
C THR A 227 28.72 -3.40 10.42
N PRO A 228 27.44 -3.79 10.58
CA PRO A 228 27.03 -5.18 10.53
C PRO A 228 27.43 -5.87 9.22
N GLU A 229 27.81 -7.15 9.30
CA GLU A 229 28.30 -7.90 8.13
C GLU A 229 27.30 -7.95 6.97
N TYR A 230 25.99 -8.00 7.27
CA TYR A 230 24.97 -8.00 6.21
C TYR A 230 24.96 -6.69 5.40
N LEU A 231 25.26 -5.54 6.03
CA LEU A 231 25.38 -4.26 5.33
C LEU A 231 26.71 -4.15 4.55
N LYS A 232 27.81 -4.68 5.08
CA LYS A 232 29.07 -4.76 4.34
C LYS A 232 28.92 -5.60 3.07
N ALA A 233 28.25 -6.76 3.19
CA ALA A 233 27.94 -7.59 2.03
C ALA A 233 27.00 -6.87 1.02
N ALA A 234 26.01 -6.10 1.51
CA ALA A 234 25.18 -5.28 0.65
C ALA A 234 26.01 -4.22 -0.08
N ALA A 235 26.92 -3.53 0.61
CA ALA A 235 27.76 -2.46 0.05
C ALA A 235 28.59 -2.93 -1.16
N GLU A 236 29.02 -4.21 -1.19
CA GLU A 236 29.72 -4.81 -2.33
C GLU A 236 28.87 -4.84 -3.63
N THR A 237 27.55 -4.70 -3.50
CA THR A 237 26.59 -4.71 -4.63
C THR A 237 26.15 -3.32 -5.08
N TRP A 238 26.73 -2.26 -4.50
CA TRP A 238 26.40 -0.87 -4.78
C TRP A 238 27.63 -0.07 -5.23
N ASN A 239 27.40 1.06 -5.87
CA ASN A 239 28.41 2.11 -6.00
C ASN A 239 28.37 2.99 -4.74
N THR A 240 29.15 2.62 -3.74
CA THR A 240 29.16 3.27 -2.42
C THR A 240 29.70 4.70 -2.47
N GLU A 241 30.56 5.05 -3.46
CA GLU A 241 31.03 6.42 -3.63
C GLU A 241 29.89 7.37 -4.01
N VAL A 242 28.92 6.89 -4.80
CA VAL A 242 27.73 7.67 -5.16
C VAL A 242 26.81 7.82 -3.96
N LEU A 243 26.59 6.75 -3.17
CA LEU A 243 25.80 6.82 -1.94
C LEU A 243 26.39 7.79 -0.92
N ALA A 244 27.68 7.67 -0.62
CA ALA A 244 28.38 8.53 0.34
C ALA A 244 28.46 10.00 -0.10
N GLY A 245 28.53 10.25 -1.41
CA GLY A 245 28.68 11.59 -1.98
C GLY A 245 27.38 12.36 -2.18
N ASN A 246 26.24 11.74 -2.03
CA ASN A 246 24.97 12.35 -2.43
C ASN A 246 23.81 12.06 -1.47
N ASP A 247 23.74 12.88 -0.41
CA ASP A 247 22.68 12.77 0.62
C ASP A 247 21.23 12.85 0.10
N ALA A 248 21.01 13.27 -1.15
CA ALA A 248 19.68 13.35 -1.72
C ALA A 248 19.19 12.03 -2.33
N ILE A 249 20.08 11.04 -2.48
CA ILE A 249 19.72 9.76 -3.08
C ILE A 249 19.13 8.78 -2.04
N GLY A 250 19.66 8.74 -0.82
CA GLY A 250 19.21 7.87 0.28
C GLY A 250 19.23 6.37 -0.01
N GLY A 251 19.29 5.98 -1.27
CA GLY A 251 19.29 4.58 -1.75
C GLY A 251 17.89 3.93 -1.85
N GLY A 252 16.89 4.44 -1.16
CA GLY A 252 15.55 3.84 -1.10
C GLY A 252 15.48 2.62 -0.19
N GLY A 253 14.88 1.52 -0.66
CA GLY A 253 14.75 0.26 0.09
C GLY A 253 13.81 0.35 1.29
N THR A 254 12.80 1.22 1.24
CA THR A 254 11.90 1.46 2.37
C THR A 254 10.98 0.25 2.66
N VAL A 255 10.75 -0.03 3.94
CA VAL A 255 9.83 -1.07 4.41
C VAL A 255 8.49 -0.42 4.74
N TRP A 256 7.69 -0.15 3.69
CA TRP A 256 6.50 0.69 3.83
C TRP A 256 5.19 -0.09 4.02
N ASP A 257 5.20 -1.43 3.96
CA ASP A 257 3.99 -2.23 4.15
C ASP A 257 4.28 -3.60 4.77
N SER A 258 4.27 -4.70 4.05
CA SER A 258 4.04 -6.05 4.51
C SER A 258 5.09 -6.65 5.43
N MET A 259 4.59 -7.30 6.50
CA MET A 259 5.36 -8.10 7.46
C MET A 259 4.54 -9.34 7.83
N ALA A 260 5.22 -10.48 8.06
CA ALA A 260 4.62 -11.71 8.59
C ALA A 260 5.57 -12.34 9.61
N TYR A 261 5.03 -13.11 10.57
CA TYR A 261 5.83 -13.75 11.60
C TYR A 261 5.54 -15.24 11.72
N ASP A 262 6.59 -16.05 11.77
CA ASP A 262 6.51 -17.48 12.08
C ASP A 262 6.95 -17.74 13.52
N PRO A 263 6.03 -18.04 14.45
CA PRO A 263 6.38 -18.28 15.85
C PRO A 263 7.12 -19.62 16.08
N GLU A 264 7.01 -20.59 15.17
CA GLU A 264 7.74 -21.86 15.30
C GLU A 264 9.22 -21.74 14.93
N LEU A 265 9.51 -20.91 13.91
CA LEU A 265 10.87 -20.63 13.46
C LEU A 265 11.49 -19.42 14.17
N ASP A 266 10.67 -18.64 14.86
CA ASP A 266 11.02 -17.35 15.45
C ASP A 266 11.66 -16.42 14.40
N LEU A 267 10.94 -16.23 13.27
CA LEU A 267 11.39 -15.41 12.14
C LEU A 267 10.33 -14.37 11.77
N LEU A 268 10.77 -13.12 11.74
CA LEU A 268 10.03 -12.00 11.15
C LEU A 268 10.44 -11.86 9.68
N TYR A 269 9.47 -11.85 8.77
CA TYR A 269 9.65 -11.58 7.34
C TYR A 269 9.11 -10.22 7.00
N PHE A 270 9.83 -9.48 6.18
CA PHE A 270 9.35 -8.21 5.65
C PHE A 270 9.83 -7.98 4.21
N GLY A 271 9.04 -7.19 3.48
CA GLY A 271 9.38 -6.80 2.11
C GLY A 271 10.14 -5.49 2.06
N VAL A 272 11.12 -5.41 1.17
CA VAL A 272 11.94 -4.22 0.93
C VAL A 272 11.52 -3.55 -0.37
N GLY A 273 11.47 -2.24 -0.37
CA GLY A 273 11.04 -1.40 -1.48
C GLY A 273 12.08 -1.25 -2.59
N ASN A 274 11.73 -0.39 -3.53
CA ASN A 274 12.51 -0.01 -4.70
C ASN A 274 13.74 0.84 -4.37
N GLY A 275 14.62 0.97 -5.34
CA GLY A 275 15.75 1.88 -5.28
C GLY A 275 15.38 3.34 -5.58
N ALA A 276 16.09 4.27 -4.97
CA ALA A 276 15.96 5.69 -5.26
C ALA A 276 17.35 6.29 -5.60
N PRO A 277 17.44 6.96 -6.79
CA PRO A 277 16.41 7.08 -7.85
C PRO A 277 16.08 5.73 -8.52
N TRP A 278 14.93 5.61 -9.19
CA TRP A 278 14.56 4.37 -9.89
C TRP A 278 15.62 3.96 -10.91
N ASN A 279 16.10 4.90 -11.72
CA ASN A 279 17.13 4.61 -12.71
C ASN A 279 18.47 4.24 -12.03
N ARG A 280 18.83 2.95 -12.09
CA ARG A 280 20.03 2.41 -11.48
C ARG A 280 21.33 3.08 -12.01
N ALA A 281 21.34 3.59 -13.24
CA ALA A 281 22.50 4.30 -13.77
C ALA A 281 22.88 5.57 -12.99
N TYR A 282 21.94 6.14 -12.22
CA TYR A 282 22.20 7.28 -11.36
C TYR A 282 22.58 6.90 -9.93
N ARG A 283 22.03 5.79 -9.37
CA ARG A 283 22.32 5.39 -7.99
C ARG A 283 23.50 4.42 -7.86
N SER A 284 23.77 3.64 -8.89
CA SER A 284 24.87 2.66 -8.91
C SER A 284 25.45 2.52 -10.33
N PRO A 285 26.10 3.60 -10.86
CA PRO A 285 26.77 3.54 -12.15
C PRO A 285 28.03 2.69 -12.09
N GLY A 286 28.26 1.86 -13.14
CA GLY A 286 29.53 1.23 -13.40
C GLY A 286 30.54 2.17 -14.06
N GLU A 287 31.71 1.64 -14.43
CA GLU A 287 32.79 2.41 -15.08
C GLU A 287 32.37 3.05 -16.41
N ASP A 288 31.40 2.44 -17.11
CA ASP A 288 30.86 2.95 -18.39
C ASP A 288 29.64 3.89 -18.21
N GLY A 289 29.29 4.22 -16.95
CA GLY A 289 28.15 5.06 -16.60
C GLY A 289 26.79 4.37 -16.72
N ARG A 290 26.75 3.05 -16.94
CA ARG A 290 25.52 2.25 -16.94
C ARG A 290 25.26 1.66 -15.56
N GLY A 291 24.00 1.29 -15.28
CA GLY A 291 23.66 0.69 -14.00
C GLY A 291 24.32 -0.65 -13.75
N GLU A 292 24.98 -0.82 -12.62
CA GLU A 292 25.65 -2.04 -12.18
C GLU A 292 25.23 -2.46 -10.76
N GLY A 293 25.54 -3.72 -10.42
CA GLY A 293 25.28 -4.34 -9.11
C GLY A 293 23.80 -4.71 -8.92
N ASP A 294 23.58 -5.63 -8.00
CA ASP A 294 22.22 -6.09 -7.66
C ASP A 294 21.54 -5.19 -6.64
N ASN A 295 22.29 -4.30 -5.99
CA ASN A 295 21.82 -3.31 -5.02
C ASN A 295 21.04 -3.92 -3.85
N LEU A 296 21.67 -4.85 -3.12
CA LEU A 296 21.06 -5.46 -1.92
C LEU A 296 20.77 -4.42 -0.83
N TYR A 297 19.60 -4.45 -0.20
CA TYR A 297 18.51 -5.44 -0.31
C TYR A 297 17.26 -4.88 -1.01
N LEU A 298 17.41 -4.06 -2.06
CA LEU A 298 16.25 -3.59 -2.83
C LEU A 298 15.41 -4.76 -3.34
N SER A 299 14.09 -4.58 -3.37
CA SER A 299 13.13 -5.56 -3.93
C SER A 299 13.34 -6.97 -3.39
N SER A 300 13.60 -7.08 -2.10
CA SER A 300 13.90 -8.35 -1.41
C SER A 300 12.86 -8.67 -0.35
N ILE A 301 12.67 -9.96 -0.11
CA ILE A 301 12.09 -10.48 1.12
C ILE A 301 13.24 -10.75 2.06
N VAL A 302 13.19 -10.25 3.29
CA VAL A 302 14.24 -10.41 4.30
C VAL A 302 13.65 -11.07 5.53
N ALA A 303 14.41 -12.01 6.12
CA ALA A 303 14.10 -12.65 7.39
C ALA A 303 15.08 -12.22 8.46
N VAL A 304 14.55 -11.84 9.64
CA VAL A 304 15.35 -11.46 10.82
C VAL A 304 14.80 -12.11 12.08
N ARG A 305 15.62 -12.13 13.16
CA ARG A 305 15.15 -12.46 14.50
C ARG A 305 14.37 -11.28 15.08
N PRO A 306 13.12 -11.45 15.51
CA PRO A 306 12.29 -10.33 15.98
C PRO A 306 12.83 -9.70 17.28
N ASP A 307 13.57 -10.44 18.10
CA ASP A 307 14.12 -9.92 19.35
C ASP A 307 15.29 -8.96 19.17
N THR A 308 16.09 -9.15 18.13
CA THR A 308 17.39 -8.47 17.98
C THR A 308 17.56 -7.73 16.64
N GLY A 309 16.68 -8.01 15.65
CA GLY A 309 16.88 -7.56 14.28
C GLY A 309 18.03 -8.29 13.56
N GLU A 310 18.54 -9.40 14.12
CA GLU A 310 19.63 -10.17 13.51
C GLU A 310 19.19 -10.76 12.18
N TYR A 311 19.99 -10.47 11.13
CA TYR A 311 19.77 -11.00 9.78
C TYR A 311 19.89 -12.53 9.75
N VAL A 312 18.94 -13.19 9.05
CA VAL A 312 18.96 -14.66 8.85
C VAL A 312 19.14 -15.01 7.37
N TRP A 313 18.25 -14.55 6.51
CA TRP A 313 18.33 -14.75 5.06
C TRP A 313 17.59 -13.67 4.29
N HIS A 314 17.83 -13.59 2.99
CA HIS A 314 17.02 -12.80 2.05
C HIS A 314 16.82 -13.56 0.75
N TYR A 315 15.77 -13.16 0.03
CA TYR A 315 15.53 -13.51 -1.37
C TYR A 315 15.21 -12.25 -2.16
N GLN A 316 16.02 -11.94 -3.18
CA GLN A 316 15.85 -10.75 -3.99
C GLN A 316 14.97 -11.06 -5.22
N THR A 317 13.74 -10.54 -5.24
CA THR A 317 12.77 -10.81 -6.32
C THR A 317 13.14 -10.10 -7.62
N THR A 318 13.84 -8.95 -7.54
CA THR A 318 14.24 -8.15 -8.71
C THR A 318 15.66 -7.60 -8.52
N PRO A 319 16.70 -8.41 -8.78
CA PRO A 319 18.09 -7.96 -8.67
C PRO A 319 18.39 -6.79 -9.59
N GLY A 320 19.05 -5.74 -9.05
CA GLY A 320 19.37 -4.53 -9.80
C GLY A 320 18.12 -3.82 -10.35
N GLU A 321 17.07 -3.79 -9.55
CA GLU A 321 15.79 -3.13 -9.82
C GLU A 321 15.99 -1.74 -10.43
N THR A 322 15.13 -1.31 -11.37
CA THR A 322 15.16 0.00 -12.04
C THR A 322 13.77 0.48 -12.49
N TRP A 323 12.71 -0.23 -12.09
CA TRP A 323 11.33 -0.04 -12.55
C TRP A 323 10.33 0.32 -11.46
N ASP A 324 10.81 0.68 -10.26
CA ASP A 324 9.96 0.82 -9.05
C ASP A 324 9.31 -0.51 -8.63
N TYR A 325 9.93 -1.65 -8.93
CA TYR A 325 9.45 -2.93 -8.44
C TYR A 325 9.87 -3.13 -6.99
N THR A 326 8.89 -3.44 -6.14
CA THR A 326 9.08 -3.64 -4.71
C THR A 326 8.72 -5.07 -4.33
N ALA A 327 9.25 -5.55 -3.21
CA ALA A 327 8.82 -6.78 -2.55
C ALA A 327 8.01 -6.49 -1.26
N THR A 328 7.47 -5.28 -1.12
CA THR A 328 6.67 -4.85 0.04
C THR A 328 5.21 -5.28 -0.05
N GLN A 329 4.82 -5.99 -1.10
CA GLN A 329 3.48 -6.54 -1.27
C GLN A 329 3.20 -7.61 -0.22
N HIS A 330 1.93 -7.88 0.00
CA HIS A 330 1.46 -8.77 1.06
C HIS A 330 2.17 -10.13 1.05
N ILE A 331 2.74 -10.52 2.20
CA ILE A 331 3.37 -11.81 2.45
C ILE A 331 2.37 -12.72 3.13
N VAL A 332 2.27 -13.98 2.68
CA VAL A 332 1.40 -15.01 3.26
C VAL A 332 2.22 -16.23 3.63
N LEU A 333 2.05 -16.73 4.86
CA LEU A 333 2.68 -17.95 5.32
C LEU A 333 1.67 -19.10 5.33
N ALA A 334 2.11 -20.27 4.86
CA ALA A 334 1.31 -21.50 4.91
C ALA A 334 2.19 -22.76 5.04
N ASP A 335 1.58 -23.84 5.51
CA ASP A 335 2.15 -25.17 5.43
C ASP A 335 1.39 -25.95 4.37
N MET A 336 2.10 -26.49 3.38
CA MET A 336 1.46 -27.18 2.27
C MET A 336 2.30 -28.36 1.75
N GLU A 337 1.62 -29.30 1.10
CA GLU A 337 2.29 -30.40 0.42
C GLU A 337 2.77 -29.96 -0.97
N ILE A 338 4.09 -30.00 -1.21
CA ILE A 338 4.69 -29.73 -2.51
C ILE A 338 5.54 -30.93 -2.92
N LYS A 339 5.24 -31.53 -4.07
CA LYS A 339 5.94 -32.70 -4.61
C LYS A 339 6.02 -33.88 -3.61
N GLY A 340 4.95 -34.07 -2.81
CA GLY A 340 4.84 -35.17 -1.83
C GLY A 340 5.58 -34.93 -0.50
N ALA A 341 6.06 -33.72 -0.23
CA ALA A 341 6.68 -33.34 1.02
C ALA A 341 5.95 -32.14 1.64
N GLN A 342 5.75 -32.16 2.96
CA GLN A 342 5.26 -31.01 3.71
C GLN A 342 6.35 -29.93 3.72
N ARG A 343 6.00 -28.72 3.32
CA ARG A 343 6.90 -27.58 3.26
C ARG A 343 6.28 -26.38 4.02
N LYS A 344 7.12 -25.71 4.78
CA LYS A 344 6.80 -24.41 5.36
C LYS A 344 7.08 -23.35 4.30
N VAL A 345 6.06 -22.68 3.77
CA VAL A 345 6.24 -21.76 2.65
C VAL A 345 5.90 -20.32 3.01
N LEU A 346 6.60 -19.43 2.34
CA LEU A 346 6.29 -18.03 2.21
C LEU A 346 5.86 -17.77 0.77
N MET A 347 4.72 -17.10 0.59
CA MET A 347 4.15 -16.78 -0.72
C MET A 347 4.02 -15.28 -0.89
N GLN A 348 4.37 -14.78 -2.07
CA GLN A 348 4.22 -13.37 -2.43
C GLN A 348 4.01 -13.17 -3.93
N ALA A 349 3.14 -12.22 -4.27
CA ALA A 349 2.98 -11.67 -5.62
C ALA A 349 3.48 -10.22 -5.61
N PRO A 350 4.79 -9.94 -5.77
CA PRO A 350 5.33 -8.59 -5.79
C PRO A 350 4.97 -7.83 -7.07
N LYS A 351 5.34 -6.53 -7.13
CA LYS A 351 5.08 -5.66 -8.29
C LYS A 351 5.59 -6.23 -9.62
N ASN A 352 6.66 -7.02 -9.58
CA ASN A 352 7.36 -7.51 -10.77
C ASN A 352 6.57 -8.51 -11.64
N GLY A 353 5.42 -9.00 -11.15
CA GLY A 353 4.47 -9.82 -11.89
C GLY A 353 4.69 -11.33 -11.81
N PHE A 354 5.64 -11.81 -11.01
CA PHE A 354 5.81 -13.22 -10.68
C PHE A 354 5.20 -13.55 -9.33
N PHE A 355 4.58 -14.73 -9.20
CA PHE A 355 4.13 -15.28 -7.92
C PHE A 355 5.20 -16.22 -7.38
N TYR A 356 5.81 -15.87 -6.24
CA TYR A 356 6.89 -16.64 -5.63
C TYR A 356 6.39 -17.54 -4.52
N VAL A 357 6.96 -18.76 -4.46
CA VAL A 357 6.86 -19.68 -3.33
C VAL A 357 8.29 -19.99 -2.86
N LEU A 358 8.59 -19.61 -1.63
CA LEU A 358 9.89 -19.81 -0.98
C LEU A 358 9.75 -20.74 0.21
N ASP A 359 10.81 -21.50 0.51
CA ASP A 359 10.95 -22.14 1.81
C ASP A 359 11.18 -21.06 2.88
N ARG A 360 10.28 -20.94 3.86
CA ARG A 360 10.33 -19.81 4.80
C ARG A 360 11.37 -19.98 5.91
N GLU A 361 11.95 -21.19 6.08
CA GLU A 361 13.05 -21.42 7.01
C GLU A 361 14.38 -20.93 6.43
N THR A 362 14.59 -21.12 5.13
CA THR A 362 15.91 -20.94 4.49
C THR A 362 15.96 -19.84 3.44
N GLY A 363 14.80 -19.37 2.94
CA GLY A 363 14.72 -18.47 1.79
C GLY A 363 14.93 -19.15 0.44
N GLU A 364 15.03 -20.50 0.40
CA GLU A 364 15.20 -21.25 -0.85
C GLU A 364 14.03 -21.04 -1.80
N PHE A 365 14.34 -20.76 -3.08
CA PHE A 365 13.35 -20.69 -4.13
C PHE A 365 12.76 -22.08 -4.43
N ILE A 366 11.44 -22.21 -4.32
CA ILE A 366 10.72 -23.45 -4.62
C ILE A 366 10.09 -23.39 -6.01
N SER A 367 9.40 -22.30 -6.32
CA SER A 367 8.76 -22.06 -7.61
C SER A 367 8.37 -20.59 -7.78
N GLY A 368 8.17 -20.18 -9.03
CA GLY A 368 7.65 -18.86 -9.37
C GLY A 368 7.29 -18.79 -10.85
N GLU A 369 6.07 -18.33 -11.16
CA GLU A 369 5.54 -18.17 -12.51
C GLU A 369 4.86 -16.81 -12.65
N GLU A 370 4.70 -16.34 -13.87
CA GLU A 370 4.03 -15.09 -14.15
C GLU A 370 2.52 -15.17 -13.87
N TYR A 371 1.99 -14.26 -13.03
CA TYR A 371 0.54 -14.16 -12.78
C TYR A 371 -0.15 -13.10 -13.65
N ILE A 372 0.61 -12.27 -14.34
CA ILE A 372 0.19 -11.33 -15.38
C ILE A 372 1.18 -11.35 -16.54
N PRO A 373 0.82 -10.87 -17.76
CA PRO A 373 1.77 -10.74 -18.86
C PRO A 373 2.94 -9.83 -18.52
N LEU A 374 4.16 -10.25 -18.91
CA LEU A 374 5.39 -9.51 -18.63
C LEU A 374 6.11 -9.11 -19.92
N THR A 375 6.79 -7.95 -19.90
CA THR A 375 7.70 -7.55 -20.99
C THR A 375 9.13 -7.29 -20.52
N TRP A 376 9.36 -7.21 -19.20
CA TRP A 376 10.69 -6.97 -18.62
C TRP A 376 11.51 -8.25 -18.43
N ALA A 377 10.85 -9.39 -18.30
CA ALA A 377 11.47 -10.71 -18.10
C ALA A 377 10.69 -11.78 -18.85
N SER A 378 11.31 -12.94 -19.10
CA SER A 378 10.72 -14.08 -19.81
C SER A 378 10.54 -15.33 -18.93
N GLY A 379 10.77 -15.22 -17.62
CA GLY A 379 10.66 -16.30 -16.65
C GLY A 379 11.68 -16.14 -15.54
N ILE A 380 11.79 -17.17 -14.71
CA ILE A 380 12.76 -17.29 -13.60
C ILE A 380 13.66 -18.50 -13.89
N ASP A 381 14.97 -18.37 -13.67
CA ASP A 381 15.92 -19.47 -13.89
C ASP A 381 15.90 -20.48 -12.73
N GLU A 382 16.66 -21.55 -12.89
CA GLU A 382 16.78 -22.64 -11.88
C GLU A 382 17.32 -22.18 -10.50
N ASN A 383 17.98 -21.02 -10.45
CA ASN A 383 18.52 -20.42 -9.23
C ASN A 383 17.54 -19.39 -8.61
N GLY A 384 16.36 -19.22 -9.18
CA GLY A 384 15.36 -18.26 -8.71
C GLY A 384 15.59 -16.83 -9.19
N ARG A 385 16.45 -16.59 -10.20
CA ARG A 385 16.71 -15.25 -10.72
C ARG A 385 15.86 -14.98 -11.98
N PRO A 386 15.21 -13.81 -12.10
CA PRO A 386 14.49 -13.44 -13.32
C PRO A 386 15.41 -13.40 -14.55
N ILE A 387 14.93 -13.95 -15.67
CA ILE A 387 15.59 -13.91 -16.98
C ILE A 387 15.15 -12.62 -17.68
N GLU A 388 15.93 -11.57 -17.47
CA GLU A 388 15.58 -10.22 -17.91
C GLU A 388 15.59 -10.07 -19.43
N ASN A 389 14.66 -9.25 -19.97
CA ASN A 389 14.72 -8.77 -21.35
C ASN A 389 15.74 -7.61 -21.43
N PRO A 390 16.84 -7.73 -22.20
CA PRO A 390 17.84 -6.68 -22.30
C PRO A 390 17.30 -5.32 -22.78
N GLU A 391 16.25 -5.31 -23.61
CA GLU A 391 15.63 -4.07 -24.10
C GLU A 391 14.85 -3.32 -23.02
N ALA A 392 14.44 -4.02 -21.96
CA ALA A 392 13.78 -3.40 -20.80
C ALA A 392 14.78 -2.73 -19.83
N ARG A 393 16.08 -3.01 -19.95
CA ARG A 393 17.14 -2.43 -19.12
C ARG A 393 17.47 -1.00 -19.57
N ILE A 394 16.58 -0.04 -19.27
CA ILE A 394 16.72 1.37 -19.64
C ILE A 394 17.97 2.02 -19.03
N ASP A 395 18.39 1.57 -17.88
CA ASP A 395 19.60 1.95 -17.16
C ASP A 395 20.89 1.52 -17.90
N ARG A 396 20.80 0.52 -18.80
CA ARG A 396 21.89 0.06 -19.67
C ARG A 396 21.79 0.53 -21.09
N THR A 397 20.58 0.53 -21.66
CA THR A 397 20.35 0.96 -23.05
C THR A 397 20.39 2.47 -23.21
N GLY A 398 20.03 3.23 -22.17
CA GLY A 398 19.84 4.68 -22.22
C GLY A 398 18.67 5.11 -23.10
N LYS A 399 17.78 4.18 -23.49
CA LYS A 399 16.67 4.42 -24.40
C LYS A 399 15.34 4.21 -23.69
N PRO A 400 14.29 4.99 -24.05
CA PRO A 400 12.94 4.73 -23.58
C PRO A 400 12.45 3.35 -23.97
N ALA A 401 11.67 2.71 -23.07
CA ALA A 401 11.01 1.43 -23.33
C ALA A 401 9.62 1.43 -22.68
N MET A 402 8.63 0.85 -23.37
CA MET A 402 7.32 0.56 -22.79
C MET A 402 7.37 -0.81 -22.12
N ILE A 403 7.10 -0.86 -20.83
CA ILE A 403 7.30 -2.03 -19.98
C ILE A 403 6.01 -2.36 -19.23
N MET A 404 5.69 -3.65 -19.17
CA MET A 404 4.60 -4.22 -18.38
C MET A 404 5.17 -5.23 -17.38
N PRO A 405 4.76 -5.14 -16.11
CA PRO A 405 3.96 -4.09 -15.51
C PRO A 405 4.68 -2.74 -15.43
N GLY A 406 3.91 -1.67 -15.29
CA GLY A 406 4.42 -0.35 -14.96
C GLY A 406 4.80 -0.22 -13.47
N PRO A 407 5.08 0.99 -12.95
CA PRO A 407 5.59 1.21 -11.59
C PRO A 407 4.58 0.87 -10.48
N LEU A 408 3.29 0.80 -10.80
CA LEU A 408 2.29 0.32 -9.83
C LEU A 408 2.29 -1.21 -9.70
N GLY A 409 3.00 -1.93 -10.59
CA GLY A 409 3.19 -3.38 -10.55
C GLY A 409 2.00 -4.17 -11.11
N GLY A 410 2.10 -5.48 -11.09
CA GLY A 410 0.97 -6.38 -11.37
C GLY A 410 0.09 -6.62 -10.15
N HIS A 411 0.58 -6.30 -8.98
CA HIS A 411 -0.09 -6.28 -7.69
C HIS A 411 0.61 -5.22 -6.81
N ASN A 412 -0.14 -4.58 -5.92
CA ASN A 412 0.41 -3.55 -5.05
C ASN A 412 0.16 -3.90 -3.56
N TRP A 413 -0.01 -2.92 -2.69
CA TRP A 413 -0.18 -3.09 -1.25
C TRP A 413 -1.49 -3.81 -0.85
N HIS A 414 -2.50 -3.88 -1.71
CA HIS A 414 -3.78 -4.51 -1.44
C HIS A 414 -3.58 -5.96 -0.98
N PRO A 415 -3.96 -6.35 0.25
CA PRO A 415 -3.61 -7.67 0.71
C PRO A 415 -4.31 -8.78 -0.06
N MET A 416 -3.56 -9.83 -0.34
CA MET A 416 -4.06 -11.12 -0.81
C MET A 416 -4.81 -11.85 0.31
N ALA A 417 -5.53 -12.93 -0.02
CA ALA A 417 -6.03 -13.88 0.97
C ALA A 417 -5.68 -15.32 0.55
N TYR A 418 -5.42 -16.19 1.51
CA TYR A 418 -5.19 -17.62 1.28
C TYR A 418 -6.31 -18.43 1.93
N HIS A 419 -6.98 -19.30 1.16
CA HIS A 419 -8.01 -20.19 1.67
C HIS A 419 -7.43 -21.60 1.86
N PRO A 420 -7.19 -22.07 3.09
CA PRO A 420 -6.53 -23.36 3.34
C PRO A 420 -7.34 -24.56 2.84
N GLY A 421 -8.67 -24.48 2.83
CA GLY A 421 -9.55 -25.56 2.34
C GLY A 421 -9.53 -25.71 0.82
N GLU A 422 -9.40 -24.62 0.08
CA GLU A 422 -9.31 -24.63 -1.39
C GLU A 422 -7.86 -24.70 -1.89
N ASN A 423 -6.89 -24.43 -1.02
CA ASN A 423 -5.46 -24.28 -1.32
C ASN A 423 -5.21 -23.25 -2.44
N LEU A 424 -5.88 -22.10 -2.37
CA LEU A 424 -5.82 -21.02 -3.35
C LEU A 424 -5.41 -19.70 -2.68
N VAL A 425 -4.61 -18.93 -3.40
CA VAL A 425 -4.28 -17.53 -3.06
C VAL A 425 -5.10 -16.61 -3.98
N TYR A 426 -5.83 -15.67 -3.40
CA TYR A 426 -6.61 -14.69 -4.17
C TYR A 426 -5.85 -13.40 -4.27
N ILE A 427 -5.53 -12.98 -5.50
CA ILE A 427 -4.62 -11.88 -5.82
C ILE A 427 -5.40 -10.75 -6.48
N PRO A 428 -5.41 -9.52 -5.93
CA PRO A 428 -5.88 -8.32 -6.62
C PRO A 428 -4.85 -7.93 -7.71
N ALA A 429 -4.97 -8.51 -8.89
CA ALA A 429 -4.02 -8.29 -9.98
C ALA A 429 -4.50 -7.22 -10.95
N PHE A 430 -3.56 -6.53 -11.59
CA PHE A 430 -3.87 -5.61 -12.67
C PHE A 430 -2.75 -5.54 -13.72
N GLU A 431 -3.12 -5.10 -14.90
CA GLU A 431 -2.26 -5.00 -16.05
C GLU A 431 -2.26 -3.54 -16.52
N ALA A 432 -1.11 -2.90 -16.51
CA ALA A 432 -0.89 -1.57 -17.06
C ALA A 432 0.58 -1.44 -17.47
N ALA A 433 0.83 -0.94 -18.67
CA ALA A 433 2.18 -0.66 -19.15
C ALA A 433 2.56 0.80 -18.92
N TRP A 434 3.86 1.06 -18.78
CA TRP A 434 4.37 2.40 -18.56
C TRP A 434 5.62 2.67 -19.44
N ILE A 435 5.83 3.92 -19.87
CA ILE A 435 6.99 4.32 -20.66
C ILE A 435 8.10 4.75 -19.71
N TYR A 436 9.10 3.90 -19.50
CA TYR A 436 10.30 4.26 -18.77
C TYR A 436 11.26 5.00 -19.71
N SER A 437 11.43 6.29 -19.47
CA SER A 437 12.29 7.18 -20.26
C SER A 437 13.37 7.76 -19.34
N PRO A 438 14.66 7.45 -19.54
CA PRO A 438 15.72 8.05 -18.76
C PRO A 438 15.73 9.57 -18.92
N GLN A 439 15.75 10.33 -17.81
CA GLN A 439 15.87 11.79 -17.85
C GLN A 439 17.33 12.17 -18.09
N ALA A 440 17.62 12.79 -19.21
CA ALA A 440 18.97 13.31 -19.49
C ALA A 440 19.38 14.39 -18.46
N ASP A 441 20.65 14.41 -18.07
CA ASP A 441 21.23 15.39 -17.14
C ASP A 441 20.48 15.53 -15.81
N TRP A 442 19.80 14.44 -15.37
CA TRP A 442 19.08 14.42 -14.11
C TRP A 442 19.97 14.75 -12.93
N LYS A 443 19.43 15.53 -11.99
CA LYS A 443 20.04 15.84 -10.69
C LYS A 443 18.98 15.74 -9.59
N PRO A 444 19.36 15.24 -8.40
CA PRO A 444 18.46 15.21 -7.26
C PRO A 444 18.07 16.62 -6.81
N ASP A 445 16.83 16.76 -6.37
CA ASP A 445 16.32 17.94 -5.66
C ASP A 445 15.97 17.54 -4.24
N ARG A 446 16.72 18.07 -3.27
CA ARG A 446 16.53 17.76 -1.84
C ARG A 446 15.33 18.44 -1.23
N ALA A 447 14.90 19.57 -1.80
CA ALA A 447 13.87 20.38 -1.19
C ALA A 447 12.47 19.77 -1.41
N ARG A 448 12.14 19.44 -2.68
CA ARG A 448 10.76 19.07 -3.06
C ARG A 448 10.67 18.05 -4.19
N GLY A 449 11.78 17.62 -4.79
CA GLY A 449 11.75 16.84 -6.00
C GLY A 449 11.33 15.37 -5.81
N PHE A 450 10.49 14.85 -6.71
CA PHE A 450 10.27 13.43 -6.90
C PHE A 450 11.48 12.85 -7.66
N ASN A 451 12.40 12.23 -6.90
CA ASN A 451 13.75 11.91 -7.37
C ASN A 451 13.83 10.50 -7.98
N VAL A 452 13.19 10.28 -9.11
CA VAL A 452 13.14 8.96 -9.76
C VAL A 452 14.17 8.77 -10.90
N GLY A 453 14.73 9.85 -11.44
CA GLY A 453 15.69 9.78 -12.55
C GLY A 453 15.04 9.40 -13.88
N MET A 454 13.74 9.61 -14.00
CA MET A 454 12.91 9.33 -15.20
C MET A 454 12.28 10.63 -15.71
N ASP A 455 12.07 10.69 -17.00
CA ASP A 455 11.25 11.72 -17.63
C ASP A 455 9.76 11.36 -17.44
N MET A 456 9.18 11.90 -16.36
CA MET A 456 7.78 11.66 -16.00
C MET A 456 6.80 12.22 -17.03
N ALA A 457 7.19 13.25 -17.79
CA ALA A 457 6.36 13.84 -18.84
C ALA A 457 6.13 12.90 -20.04
N ALA A 458 6.96 11.86 -20.19
CA ALA A 458 6.76 10.83 -21.22
C ALA A 458 5.44 10.05 -21.05
N ASN A 459 4.85 10.11 -19.85
CA ASN A 459 3.58 9.45 -19.49
C ASN A 459 2.44 10.44 -19.24
N ASP A 460 2.55 11.66 -19.77
CA ASP A 460 1.44 12.63 -19.67
C ASP A 460 0.22 12.16 -20.48
N ILE A 461 -0.99 12.54 -20.05
CA ILE A 461 -2.23 12.15 -20.74
C ILE A 461 -2.25 12.82 -22.13
N PRO A 462 -2.30 12.06 -23.23
CA PRO A 462 -2.30 12.64 -24.58
C PRO A 462 -3.51 13.53 -24.84
N ALA A 463 -3.36 14.59 -25.64
CA ALA A 463 -4.47 15.42 -26.09
C ALA A 463 -5.40 14.68 -27.06
N ASP A 464 -4.88 13.73 -27.86
CA ASP A 464 -5.64 12.96 -28.85
C ASP A 464 -6.57 11.93 -28.19
N LEU A 465 -7.88 12.04 -28.43
CA LEU A 465 -8.89 11.13 -27.88
C LEU A 465 -8.78 9.70 -28.39
N GLY A 466 -8.25 9.50 -29.62
CA GLY A 466 -8.03 8.16 -30.17
C GLY A 466 -6.93 7.44 -29.42
N ILE A 467 -5.82 8.15 -29.11
CA ILE A 467 -4.73 7.62 -28.32
C ILE A 467 -5.20 7.35 -26.88
N ARG A 468 -5.97 8.27 -26.24
CA ARG A 468 -6.52 8.03 -24.89
C ARG A 468 -7.31 6.72 -24.84
N ARG A 469 -8.27 6.51 -25.77
CA ARG A 469 -9.08 5.27 -25.84
C ARG A 469 -8.25 4.02 -26.08
N MET A 470 -7.20 4.13 -26.86
CA MET A 470 -6.28 3.01 -27.09
C MET A 470 -5.56 2.64 -25.79
N LEU A 471 -5.05 3.62 -25.04
CA LEU A 471 -4.40 3.42 -23.74
C LEU A 471 -5.38 2.87 -22.70
N GLU A 472 -6.57 3.45 -22.57
CA GLU A 472 -7.65 2.95 -21.70
C GLU A 472 -7.92 1.45 -21.93
N GLY A 473 -7.91 1.00 -23.18
CA GLY A 473 -8.11 -0.41 -23.56
C GLY A 473 -6.96 -1.36 -23.18
N THR A 474 -5.82 -0.85 -22.72
CA THR A 474 -4.67 -1.66 -22.27
C THR A 474 -4.56 -1.77 -20.75
N ILE A 475 -5.49 -1.14 -20.03
CA ILE A 475 -5.51 -1.10 -18.57
C ILE A 475 -6.63 -2.02 -18.09
N SER A 476 -6.31 -3.04 -17.30
CA SER A 476 -7.28 -4.00 -16.79
C SER A 476 -6.99 -4.41 -15.34
N GLY A 477 -8.02 -4.89 -14.63
CA GLY A 477 -7.91 -5.44 -13.29
C GLY A 477 -8.59 -6.81 -13.20
N LYS A 478 -8.10 -7.63 -12.27
CA LYS A 478 -8.62 -8.99 -12.07
C LYS A 478 -8.55 -9.39 -10.60
N LEU A 479 -9.50 -10.22 -10.17
CA LEU A 479 -9.32 -11.08 -9.02
C LEU A 479 -8.87 -12.45 -9.52
N LEU A 480 -7.63 -12.84 -9.23
CA LEU A 480 -7.09 -14.15 -9.59
C LEU A 480 -7.19 -15.11 -8.41
N ALA A 481 -7.66 -16.33 -8.64
CA ALA A 481 -7.45 -17.44 -7.72
C ALA A 481 -6.28 -18.28 -8.22
N TRP A 482 -5.15 -18.15 -7.56
CA TRP A 482 -3.89 -18.76 -7.92
C TRP A 482 -3.65 -20.06 -7.16
N ASP A 483 -3.32 -21.13 -7.86
CA ASP A 483 -2.88 -22.37 -7.25
C ASP A 483 -1.35 -22.28 -7.01
N PRO A 484 -0.91 -22.17 -5.75
CA PRO A 484 0.52 -21.97 -5.44
C PRO A 484 1.39 -23.19 -5.70
N VAL A 485 0.78 -24.38 -5.84
CA VAL A 485 1.50 -25.64 -6.13
C VAL A 485 1.60 -25.87 -7.63
N ALA A 486 0.49 -25.69 -8.36
CA ALA A 486 0.46 -25.81 -9.82
C ALA A 486 1.07 -24.58 -10.53
N GLN A 487 1.17 -23.45 -9.84
CA GLN A 487 1.65 -22.17 -10.38
C GLN A 487 0.83 -21.71 -11.59
N GLU A 488 -0.49 -21.76 -11.44
CA GLU A 488 -1.43 -21.33 -12.48
C GLU A 488 -2.72 -20.75 -11.87
N ALA A 489 -3.42 -19.89 -12.60
CA ALA A 489 -4.72 -19.40 -12.21
C ALA A 489 -5.79 -20.52 -12.39
N ARG A 490 -6.55 -20.83 -11.34
CA ARG A 490 -7.68 -21.75 -11.37
C ARG A 490 -8.93 -21.08 -11.94
N TRP A 491 -9.12 -19.82 -11.60
CA TRP A 491 -10.14 -18.92 -12.16
C TRP A 491 -9.71 -17.46 -12.03
N ALA A 492 -10.36 -16.61 -12.80
CA ALA A 492 -10.19 -15.17 -12.75
C ALA A 492 -11.55 -14.48 -12.91
N VAL A 493 -11.73 -13.35 -12.22
CA VAL A 493 -12.84 -12.42 -12.43
C VAL A 493 -12.28 -11.11 -12.93
N ASP A 494 -12.69 -10.70 -14.13
CA ASP A 494 -12.28 -9.41 -14.70
C ASP A 494 -13.05 -8.26 -14.03
N HIS A 495 -12.34 -7.17 -13.72
CA HIS A 495 -12.91 -5.95 -13.18
C HIS A 495 -12.90 -4.82 -14.22
N PRO A 496 -13.88 -3.90 -14.17
CA PRO A 496 -13.95 -2.75 -15.09
C PRO A 496 -12.76 -1.79 -14.98
N GLY A 497 -12.05 -1.81 -13.85
CA GLY A 497 -10.87 -0.99 -13.61
C GLY A 497 -9.79 -1.76 -12.84
N PRO A 498 -8.54 -1.29 -12.84
CA PRO A 498 -7.42 -2.06 -12.32
C PRO A 498 -7.25 -1.96 -10.79
N TRP A 499 -7.66 -0.84 -10.17
CA TRP A 499 -7.36 -0.56 -8.77
C TRP A 499 -8.45 -1.07 -7.84
N ASN A 500 -8.37 -2.36 -7.48
CA ASN A 500 -9.38 -3.06 -6.69
C ASN A 500 -8.88 -3.36 -5.28
N GLY A 501 -9.79 -3.50 -4.33
CA GLY A 501 -9.48 -3.66 -2.91
C GLY A 501 -8.75 -4.94 -2.57
N GLY A 502 -8.20 -4.97 -1.34
CA GLY A 502 -7.68 -6.20 -0.76
C GLY A 502 -8.77 -7.26 -0.55
N VAL A 503 -8.36 -8.47 -0.25
CA VAL A 503 -9.22 -9.66 -0.26
C VAL A 503 -9.40 -10.23 1.15
N LEU A 504 -10.59 -10.79 1.41
CA LEU A 504 -10.94 -11.61 2.57
C LEU A 504 -11.43 -12.96 2.08
N ALA A 505 -10.94 -14.06 2.67
CA ALA A 505 -11.49 -15.41 2.49
C ALA A 505 -12.14 -15.91 3.79
N THR A 506 -13.23 -16.71 3.68
CA THR A 506 -13.97 -17.18 4.86
C THR A 506 -14.27 -18.68 4.82
N GLY A 507 -14.53 -19.28 6.00
CA GLY A 507 -14.98 -20.67 6.15
C GLY A 507 -16.33 -20.95 5.49
N GLY A 508 -17.13 -19.88 5.25
CA GLY A 508 -18.36 -19.94 4.47
C GLY A 508 -18.14 -20.10 2.95
N ARG A 509 -16.93 -20.39 2.51
CA ARG A 509 -16.51 -20.52 1.09
C ARG A 509 -16.74 -19.25 0.28
N LEU A 510 -16.54 -18.11 0.91
CA LEU A 510 -16.64 -16.80 0.27
C LEU A 510 -15.27 -16.15 0.12
N VAL A 511 -15.11 -15.47 -0.99
CA VAL A 511 -14.05 -14.47 -1.21
C VAL A 511 -14.71 -13.13 -1.41
N LEU A 512 -14.33 -12.15 -0.57
CA LEU A 512 -14.89 -10.79 -0.62
C LEU A 512 -13.83 -9.81 -1.11
N GLN A 513 -14.23 -8.95 -2.04
CA GLN A 513 -13.39 -7.88 -2.57
C GLN A 513 -14.23 -6.66 -2.92
N GLY A 514 -13.74 -5.48 -2.54
CA GLY A 514 -14.21 -4.22 -3.09
C GLY A 514 -13.55 -3.90 -4.43
N ASN A 515 -14.16 -3.04 -5.23
CA ASN A 515 -13.56 -2.64 -6.50
C ASN A 515 -13.66 -1.15 -6.80
N GLN A 516 -12.92 -0.72 -7.82
CA GLN A 516 -12.93 0.65 -8.32
C GLN A 516 -14.31 1.11 -8.78
N SER A 517 -15.14 0.20 -9.30
CA SER A 517 -16.48 0.50 -9.81
C SER A 517 -17.54 0.69 -8.72
N SER A 518 -17.10 0.90 -7.48
CA SER A 518 -17.93 1.22 -6.32
C SER A 518 -18.85 0.07 -5.88
N THR A 519 -18.39 -1.18 -6.01
CA THR A 519 -19.11 -2.34 -5.46
C THR A 519 -18.24 -3.14 -4.49
N LEU A 520 -18.88 -3.71 -3.48
CA LEU A 520 -18.36 -4.82 -2.68
C LEU A 520 -19.00 -6.10 -3.19
N ASN A 521 -18.18 -7.09 -3.54
CA ASN A 521 -18.65 -8.33 -4.13
C ASN A 521 -18.24 -9.53 -3.28
N ALA A 522 -19.08 -10.55 -3.24
CA ALA A 522 -18.78 -11.87 -2.70
C ALA A 522 -18.80 -12.90 -3.81
N TYR A 523 -17.73 -13.69 -3.88
CA TYR A 523 -17.53 -14.75 -4.87
C TYR A 523 -17.46 -16.13 -4.19
N ASP A 524 -17.88 -17.17 -4.88
CA ASP A 524 -17.60 -18.56 -4.46
C ASP A 524 -16.09 -18.82 -4.54
N ALA A 525 -15.49 -19.27 -3.45
CA ALA A 525 -14.06 -19.44 -3.32
C ALA A 525 -13.45 -20.42 -4.33
N ALA A 526 -14.19 -21.48 -4.69
CA ALA A 526 -13.71 -22.52 -5.59
C ALA A 526 -13.86 -22.17 -7.07
N THR A 527 -14.84 -21.32 -7.43
CA THR A 527 -15.24 -21.12 -8.84
C THR A 527 -15.15 -19.69 -9.34
N GLY A 528 -15.07 -18.70 -8.44
CA GLY A 528 -15.11 -17.28 -8.78
C GLY A 528 -16.49 -16.76 -9.21
N SER A 529 -17.54 -17.58 -9.08
CA SER A 529 -18.90 -17.15 -9.40
C SER A 529 -19.33 -16.03 -8.43
N GLU A 530 -19.81 -14.91 -8.96
CA GLU A 530 -20.37 -13.84 -8.13
C GLU A 530 -21.69 -14.31 -7.50
N LEU A 531 -21.77 -14.24 -6.17
CA LEU A 531 -22.91 -14.66 -5.37
C LEU A 531 -23.70 -13.48 -4.81
N TRP A 532 -23.03 -12.34 -4.59
CA TRP A 532 -23.65 -11.14 -4.04
C TRP A 532 -22.83 -9.90 -4.42
N SER A 533 -23.52 -8.77 -4.51
CA SER A 533 -22.91 -7.46 -4.81
C SER A 533 -23.68 -6.34 -4.11
N PHE A 534 -22.96 -5.36 -3.59
CA PHE A 534 -23.51 -4.14 -2.97
C PHE A 534 -22.90 -2.88 -3.57
N ALA A 535 -23.76 -1.93 -3.98
CA ALA A 535 -23.35 -0.63 -4.50
C ALA A 535 -22.93 0.29 -3.35
N ALA A 536 -21.64 0.52 -3.19
CA ALA A 536 -21.04 1.29 -2.09
C ALA A 536 -21.00 2.80 -2.35
N GLN A 537 -21.39 3.26 -3.55
CA GLN A 537 -21.41 4.67 -3.99
C GLN A 537 -20.00 5.31 -4.13
N THR A 538 -18.93 4.62 -3.79
CA THR A 538 -17.53 5.07 -3.90
C THR A 538 -16.64 3.85 -4.15
N GLY A 539 -15.47 4.06 -4.75
CA GLY A 539 -14.50 2.97 -4.95
C GLY A 539 -14.03 2.38 -3.62
N ILE A 540 -13.81 1.08 -3.58
CA ILE A 540 -13.31 0.37 -2.41
C ILE A 540 -11.95 -0.20 -2.74
N VAL A 541 -10.91 0.33 -2.08
CA VAL A 541 -9.51 -0.13 -2.21
C VAL A 541 -8.99 -0.80 -0.94
N ALA A 542 -9.61 -0.52 0.21
CA ALA A 542 -9.29 -1.18 1.47
C ALA A 542 -9.76 -2.66 1.48
N PRO A 543 -9.12 -3.50 2.31
CA PRO A 543 -9.53 -4.89 2.46
C PRO A 543 -10.68 -5.05 3.46
N PRO A 544 -11.66 -5.93 3.19
CA PRO A 544 -12.68 -6.29 4.17
C PRO A 544 -12.14 -7.19 5.28
N ILE A 545 -12.83 -7.16 6.43
CA ILE A 545 -12.66 -8.09 7.54
C ILE A 545 -13.99 -8.73 7.91
N THR A 546 -13.96 -9.81 8.70
CA THR A 546 -15.17 -10.40 9.29
C THR A 546 -14.95 -10.75 10.75
N TYR A 547 -15.99 -10.58 11.56
CA TYR A 547 -15.98 -10.79 13.01
C TYR A 547 -17.36 -11.24 13.51
N ALA A 548 -17.48 -11.60 14.77
CA ALA A 548 -18.76 -11.96 15.37
C ALA A 548 -19.02 -11.20 16.68
N VAL A 549 -20.26 -10.76 16.89
CA VAL A 549 -20.73 -10.16 18.14
C VAL A 549 -22.07 -10.79 18.47
N ASP A 550 -22.25 -11.24 19.71
CA ASP A 550 -23.48 -11.85 20.23
C ASP A 550 -24.03 -13.01 19.37
N GLY A 551 -23.12 -13.75 18.71
CA GLY A 551 -23.46 -14.89 17.87
C GLY A 551 -23.90 -14.52 16.44
N GLU A 552 -23.88 -13.26 16.05
CA GLU A 552 -24.08 -12.78 14.68
C GLU A 552 -22.73 -12.49 14.01
N GLN A 553 -22.59 -12.88 12.75
CA GLN A 553 -21.40 -12.57 11.93
C GLN A 553 -21.59 -11.26 11.18
N TYR A 554 -20.55 -10.46 11.16
CA TYR A 554 -20.47 -9.19 10.45
C TYR A 554 -19.32 -9.19 9.45
N ILE A 555 -19.45 -8.39 8.41
CA ILE A 555 -18.38 -8.04 7.45
C ILE A 555 -18.23 -6.53 7.46
N ALA A 556 -17.02 -6.03 7.66
CA ALA A 556 -16.73 -4.60 7.65
C ALA A 556 -15.70 -4.26 6.58
N VAL A 557 -15.87 -3.10 5.92
CA VAL A 557 -14.91 -2.57 4.94
C VAL A 557 -14.93 -1.06 4.94
N LEU A 558 -13.76 -0.44 4.84
CA LEU A 558 -13.63 0.97 4.53
C LEU A 558 -13.81 1.19 3.03
N ALA A 559 -14.68 2.10 2.66
CA ALA A 559 -14.91 2.55 1.30
C ALA A 559 -14.44 4.00 1.16
N GLY A 560 -13.69 4.31 0.10
CA GLY A 560 -13.14 5.64 -0.16
C GLY A 560 -12.08 5.55 -1.25
N TRP A 561 -12.34 6.18 -2.38
CA TRP A 561 -11.42 6.24 -3.52
C TRP A 561 -10.27 7.19 -3.24
N GLY A 562 -9.05 6.82 -3.62
CA GLY A 562 -7.87 7.65 -3.44
C GLY A 562 -6.57 6.84 -3.50
N GLY A 563 -5.50 7.41 -2.98
CA GLY A 563 -4.17 6.81 -3.00
C GLY A 563 -3.44 6.97 -4.34
N ALA A 564 -2.34 6.24 -4.51
CA ALA A 564 -1.39 6.39 -5.61
C ALA A 564 -2.00 6.30 -7.02
N PHE A 565 -2.93 5.37 -7.23
CA PHE A 565 -3.49 5.13 -8.56
C PHE A 565 -4.27 6.33 -9.09
N SER A 566 -5.05 6.98 -8.23
CA SER A 566 -5.92 8.08 -8.63
C SER A 566 -5.17 9.32 -9.15
N THR A 567 -3.89 9.46 -8.80
CA THR A 567 -2.99 10.52 -9.28
C THR A 567 -2.02 10.03 -10.37
N SER A 568 -2.12 8.77 -10.80
CA SER A 568 -1.35 8.22 -11.91
C SER A 568 -1.96 8.56 -13.27
N THR A 569 -1.20 8.32 -14.35
CA THR A 569 -1.70 8.46 -15.73
C THR A 569 -2.90 7.55 -15.97
N ASP A 570 -2.81 6.31 -15.52
CA ASP A 570 -3.88 5.32 -15.67
C ASP A 570 -5.15 5.74 -14.91
N GLY A 571 -4.97 6.24 -13.68
CA GLY A 571 -6.07 6.79 -12.89
C GLY A 571 -6.72 8.01 -13.53
N GLY A 572 -5.93 8.92 -14.08
CA GLY A 572 -6.42 10.10 -14.81
C GLY A 572 -7.15 9.75 -16.12
N LEU A 573 -6.72 8.69 -16.82
CA LEU A 573 -7.40 8.19 -18.02
C LEU A 573 -8.76 7.57 -17.69
N ILE A 574 -8.83 6.74 -16.65
CA ILE A 574 -10.05 5.96 -16.32
C ILE A 574 -11.07 6.80 -15.56
N ASN A 575 -10.64 7.72 -14.69
CA ASN A 575 -11.52 8.50 -13.82
C ASN A 575 -11.65 9.99 -14.22
N LYS A 576 -11.33 10.31 -15.44
CA LYS A 576 -11.28 11.69 -15.97
C LYS A 576 -12.57 12.51 -15.84
N ASP A 577 -13.72 11.84 -15.81
CA ASP A 577 -15.04 12.48 -15.77
C ASP A 577 -15.69 12.42 -14.37
N GLY A 578 -14.89 12.15 -13.32
CA GLY A 578 -15.43 12.01 -11.99
C GLY A 578 -16.35 10.79 -11.82
N ALA A 579 -16.15 9.76 -12.65
CA ALA A 579 -16.97 8.55 -12.64
C ALA A 579 -16.93 7.82 -11.30
N VAL A 580 -15.79 7.88 -10.60
CA VAL A 580 -15.64 7.36 -9.24
C VAL A 580 -15.69 8.53 -8.26
N ARG A 581 -16.72 8.55 -7.44
CA ARG A 581 -16.85 9.55 -6.35
C ARG A 581 -15.98 9.16 -5.18
N ASN A 582 -15.51 10.15 -4.43
CA ASN A 582 -14.85 9.91 -3.17
C ASN A 582 -15.74 10.33 -1.99
N ILE A 583 -16.44 9.36 -1.43
CA ILE A 583 -17.25 9.47 -0.22
C ILE A 583 -16.72 8.44 0.75
N SER A 584 -15.84 8.86 1.68
CA SER A 584 -15.19 7.93 2.59
C SER A 584 -16.15 7.46 3.67
N ARG A 585 -16.30 6.11 3.81
CA ARG A 585 -17.23 5.46 4.72
C ARG A 585 -16.68 4.17 5.30
N LEU A 586 -17.08 3.85 6.52
CA LEU A 586 -17.06 2.49 7.03
C LEU A 586 -18.43 1.85 6.73
N LEU A 587 -18.43 0.70 6.07
CA LEU A 587 -19.62 -0.08 5.74
C LEU A 587 -19.57 -1.39 6.53
N VAL A 588 -20.66 -1.74 7.21
CA VAL A 588 -20.78 -2.99 7.98
C VAL A 588 -22.04 -3.72 7.60
N PHE A 589 -21.88 -5.00 7.30
CA PHE A 589 -22.91 -5.88 6.76
C PHE A 589 -23.19 -7.06 7.70
N LYS A 590 -24.45 -7.55 7.69
CA LYS A 590 -24.87 -8.79 8.35
C LYS A 590 -26.03 -9.43 7.58
N LEU A 591 -26.35 -10.67 7.84
CA LEU A 591 -27.56 -11.28 7.28
C LEU A 591 -28.80 -10.51 7.73
N GLY A 592 -29.68 -10.19 6.76
CA GLY A 592 -30.91 -9.44 7.01
C GLY A 592 -30.68 -7.98 7.44
N GLY A 593 -29.51 -7.38 7.14
CA GLY A 593 -29.29 -5.95 7.38
C GLY A 593 -30.21 -5.09 6.52
N GLU A 594 -30.83 -4.05 7.09
CA GLU A 594 -31.87 -3.22 6.44
C GLU A 594 -31.48 -1.73 6.29
N ALA A 595 -30.27 -1.35 6.72
CA ALA A 595 -29.80 0.03 6.56
C ALA A 595 -29.61 0.37 5.08
N SER A 596 -29.73 1.63 4.75
CA SER A 596 -29.54 2.13 3.39
C SER A 596 -28.63 3.36 3.39
N LEU A 597 -27.80 3.48 2.37
CA LEU A 597 -26.99 4.67 2.16
C LEU A 597 -27.86 5.84 1.75
N PRO A 598 -27.47 7.09 2.12
CA PRO A 598 -28.18 8.29 1.67
C PRO A 598 -28.03 8.48 0.16
N ASP A 599 -28.93 9.25 -0.43
CA ASP A 599 -28.83 9.66 -1.83
C ASP A 599 -27.49 10.41 -2.06
N LEU A 600 -26.89 10.15 -3.24
CA LEU A 600 -25.69 10.86 -3.63
C LEU A 600 -26.01 12.34 -3.89
N PRO A 601 -25.18 13.27 -3.41
CA PRO A 601 -25.31 14.66 -3.80
C PRO A 601 -25.08 14.81 -5.31
N ASP A 602 -25.68 15.84 -5.92
CA ASP A 602 -25.42 16.17 -7.32
C ASP A 602 -23.93 16.43 -7.54
N LEU A 603 -23.39 15.95 -8.66
CA LEU A 603 -22.04 16.31 -9.08
C LEU A 603 -22.04 17.76 -9.54
N PHE A 604 -21.24 18.58 -8.87
CA PHE A 604 -20.93 19.92 -9.34
C PHE A 604 -19.49 19.95 -9.84
N GLU A 605 -19.33 20.04 -11.15
CA GLU A 605 -18.04 20.31 -11.77
C GLU A 605 -17.93 21.77 -12.18
N MET A 606 -16.86 22.43 -11.75
CA MET A 606 -16.55 23.77 -12.25
C MET A 606 -16.27 23.68 -13.75
N PRO A 607 -16.87 24.54 -14.60
CA PRO A 607 -16.61 24.51 -16.04
C PRO A 607 -15.13 24.82 -16.34
N LEU A 608 -14.62 24.30 -17.45
CA LEU A 608 -13.34 24.73 -17.99
C LEU A 608 -13.47 26.14 -18.55
N ASP A 609 -12.91 27.13 -17.82
CA ASP A 609 -12.87 28.53 -18.26
C ASP A 609 -11.48 29.15 -18.15
N PRO A 610 -10.47 28.52 -18.84
CA PRO A 610 -9.10 29.00 -18.79
C PRO A 610 -8.93 30.31 -19.55
N PRO A 611 -7.93 31.14 -19.16
CA PRO A 611 -7.51 32.24 -20.01
C PRO A 611 -6.91 31.70 -21.32
N THR A 612 -6.91 32.55 -22.36
CA THR A 612 -6.34 32.19 -23.67
C THR A 612 -4.84 31.83 -23.50
N SER A 613 -4.41 30.68 -24.00
CA SER A 613 -3.00 30.30 -24.07
C SER A 613 -2.22 31.22 -25.03
N ARG A 614 -1.14 31.85 -24.55
CA ARG A 614 -0.30 32.78 -25.32
C ARG A 614 1.20 32.50 -25.22
N ALA A 615 1.57 31.47 -24.45
CA ALA A 615 2.97 31.08 -24.27
C ALA A 615 3.54 30.41 -25.54
N SER A 616 4.84 30.51 -25.74
CA SER A 616 5.52 29.75 -26.79
C SER A 616 5.57 28.26 -26.49
N ALA A 617 5.76 27.44 -27.49
CA ALA A 617 5.90 25.99 -27.34
C ALA A 617 7.02 25.61 -26.36
N ASP A 618 8.13 26.32 -26.39
CA ASP A 618 9.27 26.05 -25.48
C ASP A 618 8.91 26.33 -24.00
N VAL A 619 8.16 27.39 -23.72
CA VAL A 619 7.67 27.72 -22.36
C VAL A 619 6.68 26.66 -21.87
N ILE A 620 5.77 26.22 -22.74
CA ILE A 620 4.80 25.15 -22.44
C ILE A 620 5.53 23.85 -22.14
N ALA A 621 6.51 23.46 -22.97
CA ALA A 621 7.30 22.23 -22.78
C ALA A 621 8.09 22.27 -21.46
N SER A 622 8.77 23.37 -21.18
CA SER A 622 9.49 23.57 -19.90
C SER A 622 8.53 23.52 -18.70
N GLY A 623 7.36 24.15 -18.83
CA GLY A 623 6.30 24.10 -17.81
C GLY A 623 5.78 22.68 -17.57
N GLY A 624 5.62 21.88 -18.63
CA GLY A 624 5.22 20.47 -18.54
C GLY A 624 6.24 19.60 -17.82
N THR A 625 7.54 19.79 -18.10
CA THR A 625 8.60 19.07 -17.39
C THR A 625 8.61 19.38 -15.89
N ASN A 626 8.50 20.67 -15.51
CA ASN A 626 8.43 21.06 -14.11
C ASN A 626 7.13 20.60 -13.45
N TYR A 627 6.01 20.69 -14.16
CA TYR A 627 4.73 20.16 -13.69
C TYR A 627 4.81 18.67 -13.36
N ALA A 628 5.33 17.86 -14.28
CA ALA A 628 5.49 16.41 -14.11
C ALA A 628 6.37 16.07 -12.89
N ARG A 629 7.39 16.87 -12.60
CA ARG A 629 8.32 16.64 -11.50
C ARG A 629 7.79 17.06 -10.14
N TYR A 630 7.04 18.15 -10.06
CA TYR A 630 6.69 18.80 -8.77
C TYR A 630 5.20 18.81 -8.46
N CYS A 631 4.33 18.69 -9.45
CA CYS A 631 2.90 18.90 -9.30
C CYS A 631 2.06 17.65 -9.57
N ALA A 632 2.46 16.84 -10.57
CA ALA A 632 1.68 15.71 -11.05
C ALA A 632 1.42 14.65 -9.98
N ILE A 633 2.34 14.46 -9.04
CA ILE A 633 2.21 13.48 -7.95
C ILE A 633 0.98 13.73 -7.06
N CYS A 634 0.55 14.98 -6.95
CA CYS A 634 -0.66 15.36 -6.22
C CYS A 634 -1.82 15.69 -7.17
N HIS A 635 -1.57 16.49 -8.23
CA HIS A 635 -2.62 17.01 -9.10
C HIS A 635 -2.88 16.17 -10.36
N GLY A 636 -2.25 15.00 -10.46
CA GLY A 636 -2.36 14.10 -11.61
C GLY A 636 -1.65 14.60 -12.87
N PRO A 637 -1.35 13.70 -13.83
CA PRO A 637 -0.83 14.05 -15.15
C PRO A 637 -1.79 14.96 -15.92
N ALA A 638 -1.28 15.80 -16.79
CA ALA A 638 -2.06 16.76 -17.57
C ALA A 638 -2.92 17.73 -16.73
N ALA A 639 -2.64 17.89 -15.44
CA ALA A 639 -3.40 18.69 -14.49
C ALA A 639 -4.86 18.21 -14.25
N VAL A 640 -5.15 16.97 -14.60
CA VAL A 640 -6.44 16.30 -14.39
C VAL A 640 -6.50 15.85 -12.93
N GLY A 641 -7.28 16.53 -12.12
CA GLY A 641 -7.45 16.18 -10.70
C GLY A 641 -8.14 14.82 -10.51
N SER A 642 -8.14 14.35 -9.25
CA SER A 642 -8.65 13.02 -8.88
C SER A 642 -9.94 13.07 -8.05
N ASN A 643 -10.72 14.13 -8.14
CA ASN A 643 -11.96 14.42 -7.37
C ASN A 643 -11.77 14.74 -5.87
N TYR A 644 -10.67 14.36 -5.25
CA TYR A 644 -10.31 14.75 -3.89
C TYR A 644 -9.11 15.70 -3.83
N LEU A 645 -8.34 15.78 -4.91
CA LEU A 645 -7.32 16.80 -5.14
C LEU A 645 -7.76 17.69 -6.30
N PRO A 646 -7.49 19.02 -6.22
CA PRO A 646 -8.04 19.98 -7.20
C PRO A 646 -7.58 19.70 -8.63
N ASP A 647 -8.51 19.70 -9.55
CA ASP A 647 -8.27 19.82 -11.00
C ASP A 647 -7.77 21.22 -11.31
N LEU A 648 -6.48 21.36 -11.56
CA LEU A 648 -5.86 22.66 -11.78
C LEU A 648 -6.33 23.33 -13.08
N ARG A 649 -6.81 22.58 -14.07
CA ARG A 649 -7.37 23.13 -15.30
C ARG A 649 -8.61 24.00 -15.04
N ARG A 650 -9.31 23.76 -13.94
CA ARG A 650 -10.54 24.47 -13.48
C ARG A 650 -10.24 25.53 -12.43
N SER A 651 -8.96 25.75 -12.10
CA SER A 651 -8.57 26.70 -11.05
C SER A 651 -8.75 28.15 -11.46
N GLY A 652 -9.47 28.93 -10.65
CA GLY A 652 -9.58 30.38 -10.83
C GLY A 652 -8.25 31.14 -10.74
N ALA A 653 -7.23 30.55 -10.10
CA ALA A 653 -5.89 31.12 -10.00
C ALA A 653 -5.18 31.23 -11.37
N LEU A 654 -5.61 30.45 -12.37
CA LEU A 654 -5.07 30.54 -13.74
C LEU A 654 -5.26 31.93 -14.36
N SER A 655 -6.31 32.65 -14.00
CA SER A 655 -6.62 33.99 -14.52
C SER A 655 -5.78 35.10 -13.91
N ASN A 656 -5.07 34.84 -12.79
CA ASN A 656 -4.30 35.86 -12.07
C ASN A 656 -2.90 35.34 -11.69
N ARG A 657 -1.90 35.82 -12.41
CA ARG A 657 -0.49 35.43 -12.17
C ARG A 657 -0.04 35.67 -10.71
N ALA A 658 -0.44 36.79 -10.10
CA ALA A 658 -0.02 37.10 -8.73
C ALA A 658 -0.64 36.12 -7.71
N THR A 659 -1.90 35.73 -7.91
CA THR A 659 -2.56 34.70 -7.08
C THR A 659 -1.89 33.35 -7.26
N TRP A 660 -1.54 32.97 -8.49
CA TRP A 660 -0.82 31.72 -8.77
C TRP A 660 0.55 31.70 -8.09
N GLU A 661 1.33 32.80 -8.22
CA GLU A 661 2.63 32.95 -7.59
C GLU A 661 2.53 32.90 -6.06
N MET A 662 1.57 33.59 -5.46
CA MET A 662 1.32 33.56 -4.02
C MET A 662 1.02 32.14 -3.50
N ILE A 663 0.26 31.33 -4.25
CA ILE A 663 -0.04 29.94 -3.87
C ILE A 663 1.16 29.05 -4.11
N VAL A 664 1.72 29.02 -5.33
CA VAL A 664 2.69 28.02 -5.77
C VAL A 664 4.12 28.38 -5.36
N HIS A 665 4.49 29.67 -5.38
CA HIS A 665 5.83 30.09 -4.94
C HIS A 665 5.88 30.33 -3.44
N ASP A 666 4.94 31.14 -2.91
CA ASP A 666 5.01 31.64 -1.54
C ASP A 666 4.31 30.71 -0.52
N GLY A 667 3.55 29.69 -0.97
CA GLY A 667 2.95 28.67 -0.10
C GLY A 667 1.75 29.15 0.71
N ALA A 668 0.91 30.04 0.17
CA ALA A 668 -0.24 30.57 0.89
C ALA A 668 -1.28 29.53 1.33
N LEU A 669 -1.20 28.29 0.84
CA LEU A 669 -2.07 27.16 1.20
C LEU A 669 -1.31 26.01 1.87
N SER A 670 -0.15 26.27 2.48
CA SER A 670 0.69 25.21 3.09
C SER A 670 -0.05 24.44 4.18
N ASP A 671 -0.86 25.10 4.99
CA ASP A 671 -1.70 24.44 6.02
C ASP A 671 -2.72 23.46 5.43
N ASN A 672 -3.07 23.63 4.15
CA ASN A 672 -3.97 22.72 3.42
C ASN A 672 -3.22 21.67 2.57
N GLY A 673 -1.89 21.55 2.76
CA GLY A 673 -1.05 20.60 2.04
C GLY A 673 -0.47 21.10 0.72
N MET A 674 -0.82 22.32 0.24
CA MET A 674 -0.23 22.94 -0.95
C MET A 674 0.89 23.88 -0.54
N VAL A 675 2.12 23.35 -0.45
CA VAL A 675 3.31 24.09 0.00
C VAL A 675 3.88 25.02 -1.06
N GLY A 676 4.78 25.94 -0.64
CA GLY A 676 5.55 26.78 -1.56
C GLY A 676 6.74 26.03 -2.18
N PHE A 677 7.06 26.38 -3.43
CA PHE A 677 8.16 25.79 -4.21
C PHE A 677 9.30 26.78 -4.48
N ALA A 678 9.42 27.87 -3.70
CA ALA A 678 10.45 28.89 -3.88
C ALA A 678 11.89 28.34 -3.78
N GLU A 679 12.11 27.25 -3.05
CA GLU A 679 13.42 26.61 -2.90
C GLU A 679 13.80 25.75 -4.11
N SER A 680 12.82 25.27 -4.88
CA SER A 680 13.02 24.37 -6.02
C SER A 680 12.83 25.02 -7.38
N MET A 681 12.01 26.08 -7.47
CA MET A 681 11.66 26.74 -8.74
C MET A 681 11.69 28.27 -8.62
N SER A 682 12.25 28.91 -9.64
CA SER A 682 12.14 30.37 -9.85
C SER A 682 10.71 30.78 -10.19
N LYS A 683 10.40 32.09 -10.06
CA LYS A 683 9.11 32.64 -10.48
C LYS A 683 8.82 32.48 -11.97
N GLU A 684 9.85 32.45 -12.79
CA GLU A 684 9.76 32.23 -14.23
C GLU A 684 9.38 30.77 -14.53
N GLU A 685 9.93 29.81 -13.81
CA GLU A 685 9.58 28.39 -13.94
C GLU A 685 8.17 28.10 -13.43
N ILE A 686 7.75 28.74 -12.33
CA ILE A 686 6.37 28.66 -11.82
C ILE A 686 5.36 29.27 -12.79
N GLU A 687 5.72 30.37 -13.49
CA GLU A 687 4.90 30.93 -14.56
C GLU A 687 4.86 30.00 -15.79
N ALA A 688 5.94 29.29 -16.09
CA ALA A 688 5.93 28.26 -17.15
C ALA A 688 4.98 27.11 -16.81
N VAL A 689 4.95 26.65 -15.53
CA VAL A 689 3.97 25.65 -15.04
C VAL A 689 2.55 26.17 -15.23
N ARG A 690 2.25 27.44 -14.87
CA ARG A 690 0.93 28.04 -15.10
C ARG A 690 0.57 28.05 -16.59
N ALA A 691 1.51 28.39 -17.45
CA ALA A 691 1.31 28.42 -18.90
C ALA A 691 1.01 27.03 -19.47
N TYR A 692 1.66 25.98 -18.95
CA TYR A 692 1.38 24.59 -19.28
C TYR A 692 -0.05 24.21 -18.87
N VAL A 693 -0.47 24.48 -17.61
CA VAL A 693 -1.83 24.17 -17.14
C VAL A 693 -2.89 24.91 -17.95
N ILE A 694 -2.66 26.19 -18.28
CA ILE A 694 -3.54 26.96 -19.18
C ILE A 694 -3.64 26.30 -20.56
N HIS A 695 -2.52 25.84 -21.11
CA HIS A 695 -2.51 25.15 -22.40
C HIS A 695 -3.34 23.89 -22.36
N ARG A 696 -3.12 23.01 -21.35
CA ARG A 696 -3.89 21.77 -21.15
C ARG A 696 -5.40 22.04 -20.99
N ALA A 697 -5.75 23.05 -20.19
CA ALA A 697 -7.14 23.44 -20.00
C ALA A 697 -7.85 23.92 -21.28
N ASN A 698 -7.13 24.63 -22.16
CA ASN A 698 -7.67 25.05 -23.47
C ASN A 698 -7.81 23.87 -24.44
N GLU A 699 -6.87 22.89 -24.43
CA GLU A 699 -7.00 21.67 -25.24
C GLU A 699 -8.24 20.88 -24.83
N ASP A 700 -8.40 20.62 -23.52
CA ASP A 700 -9.54 19.82 -23.04
C ASP A 700 -10.88 20.58 -23.19
N LYS A 701 -10.90 21.92 -23.01
CA LYS A 701 -12.08 22.74 -23.33
C LYS A 701 -12.51 22.59 -24.79
N ALA A 702 -11.56 22.60 -25.73
CA ALA A 702 -11.86 22.41 -27.15
C ALA A 702 -12.42 21.00 -27.44
N LEU A 703 -12.03 19.98 -26.67
CA LEU A 703 -12.58 18.62 -26.77
C LEU A 703 -13.99 18.50 -26.18
N GLU A 704 -14.33 19.26 -25.13
CA GLU A 704 -15.67 19.30 -24.54
C GLU A 704 -16.68 20.05 -25.45
N GLU A 705 -16.21 21.05 -26.21
CA GLU A 705 -17.04 21.88 -27.10
C GLU A 705 -17.25 21.29 -28.52
N GLY A 706 -16.44 20.30 -28.93
CA GLY A 706 -16.44 19.67 -30.28
C GLY A 706 -17.09 18.33 -30.33
#